data_5ecff63a39bafb882c49cc31a0953298
#
_entry.id   5ecff63a39bafb882c49cc31a0953298
#
_cell.length_a   1.000
_cell.length_b   1.000
_cell.length_c   1.000
_cell.angle_alpha   90.00
_cell.angle_beta   90.00
_cell.angle_gamma   90.00
#
_symmetry.space_group_name_H-M   'P 1'
#
loop_
_entity.id
_entity.type
_entity.pdbx_description
1 polymer ?
#
loop_
_entity_poly.entity_id
_entity_poly.type
_entity_poly.pdbx_seq_one_letter_code
_entity_poly.pdbx_strand_id
1 'polypeptide(L)'
;MRMSPAVLTCAFTLLAGLAQAQQTAPTAPAAQTGADAQSASAAAVAPTAATPPAGSARAATLRDLGIDYEITLRGVQGSAGVPFSVRSDEIVTAATLNLKYSYSPSLLPDLSHVKVTINGVTVASLPTDKANAGKLLSADLPIDPRLITDYNQLNLQLIGHYTRECEDPDHSSLWANVDAATSLSLTTTPLALANNLALLPVPFFDVRDTRRLELPFYFPQQPDMATLQAAGTVASWFGTLAGYRGAVFPASTSSLPASGNAVVFATPNTLPAQFATADSGVADIRGPTVAIVVNPTDPNGKLLLVLGRNTEDLQRAATALALRAPLTGAVARIGEMSAPTPRRPYDAPKWISSEHPVRFGDLVTQPGALNVTGYHPDLIRVGLQLPPDLFVWERDGIPVALKYRYTLPEEDNKSALNVSINESFVTTLPLTGRPFAESTPVRWWNSLGTRGNMPVHQDLTLPVGAFSANSQLRFHFFFDRPQGEACKNTFPDVSGAIDADSTIDLSGFDHYMAMPNLAAFANAGYPFTRLADLSESAIVLPNNPGDQDLGNVLTLLGRFGASTGYPALHAQIIAASAVQQHADRDLLLLGSAESQPLFKQWRAQLPVGQDGQNRRIGLTDWLFEKLPGFLSFDARRTDLPTTTDIALQPQPDDVLLMGFESPLKSGRSVVAFQTEDPANMNRLFDAWFDPALLKDFQGSVVLLQQKKVTSLVGNQTYYVGHLPLPTWLRWYFSHHPVWLALTVVLLALLLALAARVLLRRHTAERLNDGHGA
;
A
#
# COMPACT_ATOMS: atom_id res chain seq x y z
N MET A 1 -55.57 10.69 21.37
CA MET A 1 -56.34 10.18 20.21
C MET A 1 -55.60 8.97 19.70
N ARG A 2 -56.05 7.81 20.14
CA ARG A 2 -56.45 6.60 19.40
C ARG A 2 -55.38 6.10 18.38
N MET A 3 -54.89 4.92 18.34
CA MET A 3 -55.07 3.55 18.85
C MET A 3 -54.10 2.71 17.99
N SER A 4 -53.21 1.97 18.51
CA SER A 4 -53.14 0.54 18.83
C SER A 4 -53.16 -0.47 17.66
N PRO A 5 -52.74 -1.70 17.85
CA PRO A 5 -51.56 -2.37 17.26
C PRO A 5 -51.98 -3.62 16.46
N ALA A 6 -51.03 -4.28 15.80
CA ALA A 6 -51.23 -5.66 15.33
C ALA A 6 -49.96 -6.50 15.59
N VAL A 7 -50.15 -7.35 16.57
CA VAL A 7 -49.39 -8.57 16.90
C VAL A 7 -49.74 -9.63 15.87
N LEU A 8 -48.77 -10.34 15.32
CA LEU A 8 -48.97 -11.65 14.73
C LEU A 8 -47.88 -12.62 15.17
N THR A 9 -48.23 -13.41 16.11
CA THR A 9 -47.61 -14.65 16.59
C THR A 9 -47.80 -15.74 15.52
N CYS A 10 -46.77 -16.52 15.19
CA CYS A 10 -46.95 -17.86 14.67
C CYS A 10 -45.94 -18.82 15.29
N ALA A 11 -46.54 -19.85 15.86
CA ALA A 11 -45.95 -20.85 16.73
C ALA A 11 -45.26 -21.99 15.95
N PHE A 12 -44.36 -22.63 16.66
CA PHE A 12 -43.77 -23.96 16.52
C PHE A 12 -44.67 -25.05 15.98
N THR A 13 -44.13 -25.94 15.16
CA THR A 13 -44.36 -27.36 15.19
C THR A 13 -43.10 -28.16 14.89
N LEU A 14 -42.68 -28.91 15.93
CA LEU A 14 -41.78 -30.07 15.86
C LEU A 14 -42.52 -31.22 15.18
N LEU A 15 -41.83 -31.99 14.38
CA LEU A 15 -42.12 -33.44 14.21
C LEU A 15 -40.83 -34.20 13.91
N ALA A 16 -40.51 -35.08 14.83
CA ALA A 16 -39.49 -36.09 14.74
C ALA A 16 -39.94 -37.24 13.84
N GLY A 17 -39.00 -37.81 13.09
CA GLY A 17 -39.21 -39.03 12.32
C GLY A 17 -37.94 -39.84 12.26
N LEU A 18 -37.75 -40.72 13.23
CA LEU A 18 -36.79 -41.82 13.22
C LEU A 18 -37.25 -42.91 12.24
N ALA A 19 -36.36 -43.36 11.34
CA ALA A 19 -36.45 -44.70 10.77
C ALA A 19 -35.05 -45.25 10.54
N GLN A 20 -34.66 -46.18 11.36
CA GLN A 20 -33.57 -47.16 11.14
C GLN A 20 -33.98 -48.15 10.06
N ALA A 21 -33.04 -48.51 9.22
CA ALA A 21 -33.06 -49.84 8.55
C ALA A 21 -31.61 -50.32 8.42
N GLN A 22 -31.35 -51.38 9.14
CA GLN A 22 -30.20 -52.28 9.08
C GLN A 22 -30.36 -53.31 7.96
N GLN A 23 -29.22 -53.91 7.61
CA GLN A 23 -29.01 -55.25 7.02
C GLN A 23 -28.95 -55.30 5.49
N THR A 24 -28.09 -56.02 4.84
CA THR A 24 -27.26 -57.21 5.17
C THR A 24 -26.29 -57.41 4.00
N ALA A 25 -25.11 -57.94 4.29
CA ALA A 25 -24.22 -58.54 3.29
C ALA A 25 -24.70 -59.97 2.99
N PRO A 26 -24.40 -60.48 1.83
CA PRO A 26 -24.03 -61.89 1.77
C PRO A 26 -22.69 -62.18 1.04
N THR A 27 -22.08 -63.16 1.61
CA THR A 27 -20.89 -63.96 1.33
C THR A 27 -20.86 -64.57 -0.07
N ALA A 28 -19.61 -64.75 -0.55
CA ALA A 28 -19.23 -65.50 -1.74
C ALA A 28 -19.64 -67.01 -1.71
N PRO A 29 -19.56 -67.66 -2.86
CA PRO A 29 -18.66 -68.81 -2.91
C PRO A 29 -17.77 -68.88 -4.17
N ALA A 30 -16.63 -69.54 -3.97
CA ALA A 30 -15.66 -69.94 -4.99
C ALA A 30 -16.10 -71.19 -5.72
N ALA A 31 -15.66 -71.38 -6.98
CA ALA A 31 -15.08 -72.59 -7.61
C ALA A 31 -15.08 -72.45 -9.14
N GLN A 32 -13.95 -72.37 -9.71
CA GLN A 32 -13.17 -73.43 -10.44
C GLN A 32 -13.56 -73.70 -11.89
N THR A 33 -12.51 -73.52 -12.72
CA THR A 33 -12.05 -74.31 -13.90
C THR A 33 -12.74 -74.16 -15.25
N GLY A 34 -11.87 -73.81 -16.22
CA GLY A 34 -11.78 -74.58 -17.44
C GLY A 34 -11.74 -73.80 -18.75
N ALA A 35 -10.53 -73.76 -19.34
CA ALA A 35 -10.21 -74.00 -20.77
C ALA A 35 -10.59 -72.95 -21.84
N ASP A 36 -9.53 -72.48 -22.45
CA ASP A 36 -9.25 -72.20 -23.86
C ASP A 36 -10.33 -71.66 -24.82
N ALA A 37 -10.10 -70.41 -25.29
CA ALA A 37 -10.30 -70.02 -26.70
C ALA A 37 -9.52 -68.76 -27.04
N GLN A 38 -8.56 -68.93 -27.94
CA GLN A 38 -7.88 -67.83 -28.64
C GLN A 38 -8.86 -67.00 -29.48
N SER A 39 -8.81 -65.67 -29.35
CA SER A 39 -9.25 -64.77 -30.41
C SER A 39 -8.60 -63.40 -30.26
N ALA A 40 -7.91 -63.02 -31.28
CA ALA A 40 -7.40 -61.74 -31.78
C ALA A 40 -7.52 -60.49 -30.92
N SER A 41 -6.38 -60.04 -30.50
CA SER A 41 -6.12 -58.72 -29.91
C SER A 41 -6.27 -57.59 -30.93
N ALA A 42 -7.23 -56.69 -30.72
CA ALA A 42 -7.14 -55.33 -31.18
C ALA A 42 -6.55 -54.50 -30.00
N ALA A 43 -5.31 -54.09 -30.12
CA ALA A 43 -4.64 -53.23 -29.13
C ALA A 43 -5.30 -51.86 -29.14
N ALA A 44 -6.17 -51.62 -28.18
CA ALA A 44 -6.55 -50.25 -27.80
C ALA A 44 -5.33 -49.60 -27.14
N VAL A 45 -4.73 -48.63 -27.82
CA VAL A 45 -3.72 -47.73 -27.26
C VAL A 45 -4.40 -46.97 -26.13
N ALA A 46 -4.08 -47.34 -24.90
CA ALA A 46 -4.43 -46.54 -23.74
C ALA A 46 -3.79 -45.14 -23.88
N PRO A 47 -4.51 -44.04 -23.64
CA PRO A 47 -3.89 -42.71 -23.63
C PRO A 47 -2.81 -42.72 -22.55
N THR A 48 -1.59 -42.48 -22.96
CA THR A 48 -0.46 -42.25 -22.08
C THR A 48 -0.86 -41.12 -21.15
N ALA A 49 -1.02 -41.42 -19.87
CA ALA A 49 -1.26 -40.38 -18.86
C ALA A 49 -0.07 -39.41 -18.94
N ALA A 50 -0.34 -38.18 -19.33
CA ALA A 50 0.65 -37.13 -19.33
C ALA A 50 1.25 -37.05 -17.92
N THR A 51 2.57 -37.19 -17.85
CA THR A 51 3.31 -36.98 -16.59
C THR A 51 2.90 -35.58 -16.06
N PRO A 52 2.37 -35.46 -14.82
CA PRO A 52 2.01 -34.19 -14.30
C PRO A 52 3.23 -33.26 -14.34
N PRO A 53 3.06 -31.96 -14.69
CA PRO A 53 4.17 -31.04 -14.74
C PRO A 53 4.86 -31.02 -13.38
N ALA A 54 6.19 -31.04 -13.40
CA ALA A 54 7.00 -31.03 -12.18
C ALA A 54 6.58 -29.80 -11.35
N GLY A 55 6.12 -30.05 -10.12
CA GLY A 55 5.66 -28.99 -9.22
C GLY A 55 6.80 -28.01 -8.96
N SER A 56 6.49 -26.72 -8.91
CA SER A 56 7.45 -25.70 -8.51
C SER A 56 7.59 -25.67 -6.99
N ALA A 57 8.80 -25.93 -6.48
CA ALA A 57 9.09 -25.79 -5.06
C ALA A 57 9.40 -24.33 -4.73
N ARG A 58 8.77 -23.80 -3.69
CA ARG A 58 8.95 -22.43 -3.20
C ARG A 58 9.13 -22.42 -1.69
N ALA A 59 10.17 -21.73 -1.21
CA ALA A 59 10.36 -21.47 0.20
C ALA A 59 10.10 -19.98 0.49
N ALA A 60 9.29 -19.70 1.51
CA ALA A 60 9.07 -18.36 2.04
C ALA A 60 9.53 -18.33 3.49
N THR A 61 10.38 -17.37 3.85
CA THR A 61 10.77 -17.12 5.24
C THR A 61 9.65 -16.41 5.98
N LEU A 62 9.70 -16.35 7.31
CA LEU A 62 8.75 -15.52 8.10
C LEU A 62 8.81 -14.06 7.66
N ARG A 63 9.99 -13.57 7.28
CA ARG A 63 10.17 -12.22 6.72
C ARG A 63 9.39 -12.03 5.42
N ASP A 64 9.41 -13.01 4.51
CA ASP A 64 8.65 -12.96 3.26
C ASP A 64 7.13 -13.01 3.51
N LEU A 65 6.72 -13.55 4.67
CA LEU A 65 5.33 -13.58 5.15
C LEU A 65 4.96 -12.33 5.98
N GLY A 66 5.85 -11.34 6.05
CA GLY A 66 5.60 -10.04 6.72
C GLY A 66 6.03 -9.98 8.20
N ILE A 67 6.79 -10.97 8.69
CA ILE A 67 7.33 -11.01 10.05
C ILE A 67 8.84 -10.91 9.97
N ASP A 68 9.39 -9.71 10.09
CA ASP A 68 10.82 -9.40 9.95
C ASP A 68 11.58 -9.40 11.30
N TYR A 69 10.92 -9.80 12.38
CA TYR A 69 11.46 -9.88 13.74
C TYR A 69 11.37 -11.31 14.30
N GLU A 70 12.16 -11.56 15.34
CA GLU A 70 12.11 -12.80 16.11
C GLU A 70 10.79 -12.89 16.89
N ILE A 71 10.01 -13.95 16.68
CA ILE A 71 8.78 -14.18 17.45
C ILE A 71 9.14 -14.72 18.84
N THR A 72 8.78 -14.00 19.88
CA THR A 72 8.93 -14.47 21.26
C THR A 72 7.61 -14.95 21.83
N LEU A 73 7.49 -16.25 22.08
CA LEU A 73 6.38 -16.87 22.81
C LEU A 73 6.64 -16.77 24.30
N ARG A 74 5.76 -16.15 25.07
CA ARG A 74 5.93 -15.91 26.52
C ARG A 74 4.79 -16.49 27.32
N GLY A 75 5.13 -16.92 28.56
CA GLY A 75 4.13 -17.43 29.51
C GLY A 75 3.85 -18.91 29.32
N VAL A 76 2.92 -19.44 30.16
CA VAL A 76 2.53 -20.86 30.19
C VAL A 76 1.94 -21.32 28.84
N GLN A 77 1.24 -20.46 28.14
CA GLN A 77 0.58 -20.75 26.87
C GLN A 77 0.83 -19.65 25.82
N GLY A 78 2.09 -19.20 25.74
CA GLY A 78 2.48 -18.20 24.75
C GLY A 78 2.22 -18.70 23.33
N SER A 79 1.51 -17.94 22.52
CA SER A 79 1.21 -18.32 21.14
C SER A 79 1.40 -17.16 20.16
N ALA A 80 1.75 -17.50 18.94
CA ALA A 80 1.81 -16.55 17.83
C ALA A 80 1.29 -17.22 16.55
N GLY A 81 0.52 -16.47 15.78
CA GLY A 81 -0.05 -16.92 14.51
C GLY A 81 0.64 -16.25 13.33
N VAL A 82 1.01 -17.04 12.34
CA VAL A 82 1.58 -16.59 11.07
C VAL A 82 0.58 -16.91 9.96
N PRO A 83 -0.11 -15.91 9.42
CA PRO A 83 -1.01 -16.13 8.30
C PRO A 83 -0.22 -16.35 7.00
N PHE A 84 -0.65 -17.28 6.18
CA PHE A 84 -0.16 -17.45 4.82
C PHE A 84 -1.28 -17.92 3.89
N SER A 85 -1.09 -17.71 2.61
CA SER A 85 -2.11 -18.04 1.61
C SER A 85 -1.50 -18.72 0.39
N VAL A 86 -2.35 -19.43 -0.34
CA VAL A 86 -2.00 -20.13 -1.58
C VAL A 86 -2.87 -19.57 -2.70
N ARG A 87 -2.28 -19.38 -3.88
CA ARG A 87 -3.00 -18.89 -5.07
C ARG A 87 -4.16 -19.81 -5.42
N SER A 88 -5.23 -19.23 -5.95
CA SER A 88 -6.43 -19.96 -6.41
C SER A 88 -6.20 -20.83 -7.64
N ASP A 89 -5.14 -20.57 -8.38
CA ASP A 89 -4.73 -21.32 -9.57
C ASP A 89 -3.57 -22.30 -9.30
N GLU A 90 -3.31 -22.63 -8.02
CA GLU A 90 -2.28 -23.59 -7.60
C GLU A 90 -2.85 -24.59 -6.60
N ILE A 91 -2.38 -25.83 -6.67
CA ILE A 91 -2.61 -26.88 -5.63
C ILE A 91 -1.29 -27.21 -4.97
N VAL A 92 -1.27 -27.27 -3.65
CA VAL A 92 -0.11 -27.72 -2.88
C VAL A 92 -0.03 -29.24 -2.93
N THR A 93 1.11 -29.77 -3.37
CA THR A 93 1.38 -31.23 -3.47
C THR A 93 2.35 -31.70 -2.39
N ALA A 94 3.20 -30.81 -1.86
CA ALA A 94 4.05 -31.08 -0.70
C ALA A 94 4.27 -29.79 0.10
N ALA A 95 4.44 -29.92 1.42
CA ALA A 95 4.72 -28.80 2.29
C ALA A 95 5.66 -29.22 3.43
N THR A 96 6.61 -28.34 3.78
CA THR A 96 7.57 -28.56 4.88
C THR A 96 7.85 -27.24 5.57
N LEU A 97 7.79 -27.24 6.89
CA LEU A 97 8.21 -26.13 7.72
C LEU A 97 9.62 -26.41 8.26
N ASN A 98 10.61 -25.62 7.88
CA ASN A 98 11.92 -25.59 8.53
C ASN A 98 11.87 -24.59 9.67
N LEU A 99 11.58 -25.09 10.87
CA LEU A 99 11.42 -24.28 12.08
C LEU A 99 12.79 -24.07 12.75
N LYS A 100 13.19 -22.81 12.89
CA LYS A 100 14.36 -22.39 13.67
C LYS A 100 13.90 -21.78 14.98
N TYR A 101 14.26 -22.37 16.11
CA TYR A 101 13.75 -21.98 17.41
C TYR A 101 14.75 -22.19 18.54
N SER A 102 14.53 -21.50 19.65
CA SER A 102 15.23 -21.69 20.91
C SER A 102 14.24 -21.58 22.08
N TYR A 103 14.59 -22.11 23.23
CA TYR A 103 13.73 -22.07 24.41
C TYR A 103 14.52 -21.95 25.71
N SER A 104 13.83 -21.54 26.77
CA SER A 104 14.38 -21.26 28.07
C SER A 104 14.98 -22.51 28.74
N PRO A 105 16.17 -22.39 29.36
CA PRO A 105 16.78 -23.46 30.18
C PRO A 105 15.99 -23.81 31.45
N SER A 106 15.08 -22.93 31.86
CA SER A 106 14.29 -23.11 33.10
C SER A 106 13.07 -24.01 32.87
N LEU A 107 12.73 -24.35 31.63
CA LEU A 107 11.57 -25.18 31.33
C LEU A 107 11.75 -26.61 31.88
N LEU A 108 10.65 -27.17 32.41
CA LEU A 108 10.56 -28.58 32.80
C LEU A 108 10.27 -29.47 31.58
N PRO A 109 11.20 -30.33 31.13
CA PRO A 109 11.07 -31.08 29.90
C PRO A 109 9.85 -32.01 29.83
N ASP A 110 9.44 -32.54 30.96
CA ASP A 110 8.30 -33.46 31.08
C ASP A 110 6.92 -32.76 31.04
N LEU A 111 6.88 -31.44 31.19
CA LEU A 111 5.66 -30.65 31.17
C LEU A 111 5.65 -29.62 30.02
N SER A 112 6.80 -29.34 29.43
CA SER A 112 6.94 -28.27 28.46
C SER A 112 7.23 -28.79 27.06
N HIS A 113 6.66 -28.13 26.07
CA HIS A 113 6.89 -28.43 24.64
C HIS A 113 6.51 -27.24 23.75
N VAL A 114 7.07 -27.20 22.55
CA VAL A 114 6.65 -26.26 21.49
C VAL A 114 5.70 -26.99 20.55
N LYS A 115 4.48 -26.53 20.45
CA LYS A 115 3.44 -27.08 19.59
C LYS A 115 3.31 -26.29 18.31
N VAL A 116 3.24 -26.98 17.18
CA VAL A 116 3.03 -26.39 15.86
C VAL A 116 1.69 -26.89 15.31
N THR A 117 0.84 -25.95 14.90
CA THR A 117 -0.45 -26.30 14.27
C THR A 117 -0.63 -25.56 12.95
N ILE A 118 -1.31 -26.18 12.01
CA ILE A 118 -1.80 -25.58 10.77
C ILE A 118 -3.33 -25.64 10.80
N ASN A 119 -3.98 -24.50 10.66
CA ASN A 119 -5.44 -24.39 10.66
C ASN A 119 -6.10 -25.09 11.88
N GLY A 120 -5.44 -25.02 13.03
CA GLY A 120 -5.88 -25.66 14.28
C GLY A 120 -5.51 -27.13 14.41
N VAL A 121 -5.01 -27.79 13.36
CA VAL A 121 -4.58 -29.19 13.41
C VAL A 121 -3.11 -29.28 13.80
N THR A 122 -2.78 -30.10 14.80
CA THR A 122 -1.42 -30.28 15.28
C THR A 122 -0.57 -31.03 14.24
N VAL A 123 0.52 -30.40 13.81
CA VAL A 123 1.52 -30.96 12.90
C VAL A 123 2.66 -31.60 13.69
N ALA A 124 3.12 -30.90 14.74
CA ALA A 124 4.24 -31.37 15.57
C ALA A 124 4.12 -30.88 17.02
N SER A 125 4.71 -31.66 17.93
CA SER A 125 4.99 -31.26 19.30
C SER A 125 6.46 -31.54 19.59
N LEU A 126 7.24 -30.48 19.81
CA LEU A 126 8.68 -30.53 19.97
C LEU A 126 9.05 -30.48 21.45
N PRO A 127 9.78 -31.46 21.99
CA PRO A 127 10.15 -31.49 23.39
C PRO A 127 11.18 -30.38 23.72
N THR A 128 11.24 -29.99 25.00
CA THR A 128 12.16 -28.98 25.52
C THR A 128 13.28 -29.62 26.36
N ASP A 129 14.14 -30.40 25.71
CA ASP A 129 15.22 -31.11 26.38
C ASP A 129 16.27 -30.17 26.99
N LYS A 130 16.70 -30.40 28.24
CA LYS A 130 17.71 -29.58 28.92
C LYS A 130 19.04 -29.48 28.18
N ALA A 131 19.44 -30.54 27.48
CA ALA A 131 20.70 -30.58 26.71
C ALA A 131 20.74 -29.55 25.55
N ASN A 132 19.60 -29.16 25.04
CA ASN A 132 19.43 -28.25 23.91
C ASN A 132 18.93 -26.86 24.30
N ALA A 133 18.62 -26.65 25.56
CA ALA A 133 18.08 -25.39 26.04
C ALA A 133 19.01 -24.19 25.79
N GLY A 134 18.47 -23.09 25.36
CA GLY A 134 19.21 -21.86 25.02
C GLY A 134 19.99 -21.92 23.70
N LYS A 135 19.96 -23.04 22.97
CA LYS A 135 20.61 -23.17 21.66
C LYS A 135 19.60 -22.92 20.55
N LEU A 136 20.07 -22.36 19.43
CA LEU A 136 19.28 -22.30 18.22
C LEU A 136 19.20 -23.71 17.59
N LEU A 137 17.99 -24.22 17.48
CA LEU A 137 17.67 -25.53 16.92
C LEU A 137 17.01 -25.38 15.56
N SER A 138 17.09 -26.42 14.75
CA SER A 138 16.35 -26.51 13.48
C SER A 138 15.57 -27.82 13.43
N ALA A 139 14.32 -27.76 13.01
CA ALA A 139 13.47 -28.94 12.83
C ALA A 139 12.72 -28.84 11.49
N ASP A 140 12.88 -29.89 10.66
CA ASP A 140 12.12 -30.03 9.41
C ASP A 140 10.83 -30.79 9.70
N LEU A 141 9.72 -30.10 9.60
CA LEU A 141 8.39 -30.59 9.92
C LEU A 141 7.58 -30.79 8.63
N PRO A 142 7.33 -32.05 8.20
CA PRO A 142 6.47 -32.30 7.06
C PRO A 142 5.03 -31.94 7.41
N ILE A 143 4.35 -31.23 6.50
CA ILE A 143 2.95 -30.81 6.63
C ILE A 143 2.15 -31.60 5.60
N ASP A 144 1.04 -32.22 6.03
CA ASP A 144 0.11 -32.84 5.09
C ASP A 144 -0.51 -31.78 4.18
N PRO A 145 -0.31 -31.81 2.85
CA PRO A 145 -0.85 -30.82 1.93
C PRO A 145 -2.37 -30.64 2.03
N ARG A 146 -3.10 -31.67 2.47
CA ARG A 146 -4.56 -31.61 2.65
C ARG A 146 -5.02 -30.67 3.78
N LEU A 147 -4.11 -30.28 4.67
CA LEU A 147 -4.38 -29.27 5.70
C LEU A 147 -4.29 -27.86 5.18
N ILE A 148 -3.72 -27.66 3.98
CA ILE A 148 -3.49 -26.35 3.39
C ILE A 148 -4.68 -25.99 2.51
N THR A 149 -5.28 -24.85 2.81
CA THR A 149 -6.41 -24.26 2.09
C THR A 149 -6.01 -22.93 1.44
N ASP A 150 -6.96 -22.17 0.96
CA ASP A 150 -6.74 -20.86 0.36
C ASP A 150 -6.08 -19.87 1.33
N TYR A 151 -6.57 -19.83 2.57
CA TYR A 151 -6.06 -19.01 3.67
C TYR A 151 -5.71 -19.92 4.84
N ASN A 152 -4.51 -19.78 5.36
CA ASN A 152 -3.96 -20.65 6.36
C ASN A 152 -3.40 -19.89 7.53
N GLN A 153 -3.43 -20.53 8.69
CA GLN A 153 -2.84 -20.05 9.92
C GLN A 153 -1.83 -21.07 10.43
N LEU A 154 -0.53 -20.76 10.32
CA LEU A 154 0.50 -21.44 11.07
C LEU A 154 0.49 -20.86 12.48
N ASN A 155 0.20 -21.68 13.48
CA ASN A 155 0.24 -21.27 14.87
C ASN A 155 1.35 -21.98 15.61
N LEU A 156 2.19 -21.19 16.29
CA LEU A 156 3.30 -21.63 17.11
C LEU A 156 2.92 -21.37 18.56
N GLN A 157 2.96 -22.39 19.41
CA GLN A 157 2.54 -22.28 20.80
C GLN A 157 3.58 -22.90 21.73
N LEU A 158 4.02 -22.15 22.72
CA LEU A 158 4.75 -22.68 23.86
C LEU A 158 3.76 -23.17 24.89
N ILE A 159 3.86 -24.44 25.28
CA ILE A 159 3.36 -24.94 26.56
C ILE A 159 4.56 -24.99 27.47
N GLY A 160 4.67 -24.02 28.40
CA GLY A 160 5.87 -23.84 29.19
C GLY A 160 5.56 -23.90 30.69
N HIS A 161 6.33 -24.72 31.44
CA HIS A 161 6.25 -24.83 32.86
C HIS A 161 7.66 -24.80 33.48
N TYR A 162 7.87 -24.01 34.52
CA TYR A 162 9.17 -23.91 35.22
C TYR A 162 9.15 -24.48 36.63
N THR A 163 7.97 -24.75 37.18
CA THR A 163 7.78 -25.35 38.50
C THR A 163 6.57 -26.29 38.47
N ARG A 164 6.51 -27.22 39.46
CA ARG A 164 5.36 -28.13 39.59
C ARG A 164 4.34 -27.65 40.63
N GLU A 165 4.69 -26.61 41.37
CA GLU A 165 3.85 -26.00 42.38
C GLU A 165 3.30 -24.67 41.90
N CYS A 166 3.08 -23.73 42.78
CA CYS A 166 2.60 -22.39 42.43
C CYS A 166 3.41 -21.75 41.31
N GLU A 167 2.85 -21.70 40.13
CA GLU A 167 3.46 -21.15 38.91
C GLU A 167 2.92 -19.75 38.61
N ASP A 168 3.83 -18.78 38.44
CA ASP A 168 3.49 -17.50 37.84
C ASP A 168 3.40 -17.68 36.33
N PRO A 169 2.22 -17.55 35.70
CA PRO A 169 2.04 -17.80 34.28
C PRO A 169 2.79 -16.83 33.36
N ASP A 170 3.26 -15.70 33.88
CA ASP A 170 4.05 -14.70 33.13
C ASP A 170 5.51 -14.60 33.57
N HIS A 171 5.98 -15.58 34.32
CA HIS A 171 7.35 -15.57 34.82
C HIS A 171 8.34 -15.40 33.64
N SER A 172 9.32 -14.54 33.83
CA SER A 172 10.29 -14.16 32.77
C SER A 172 11.11 -15.33 32.20
N SER A 173 11.15 -16.47 32.90
CA SER A 173 11.80 -17.69 32.44
C SER A 173 10.93 -18.52 31.47
N LEU A 174 9.67 -18.19 31.29
CA LEU A 174 8.75 -18.88 30.36
C LEU A 174 8.84 -18.22 28.99
N TRP A 175 9.75 -18.71 28.15
CA TRP A 175 9.90 -18.19 26.79
C TRP A 175 10.37 -19.26 25.81
N ALA A 176 9.95 -19.11 24.55
CA ALA A 176 10.53 -19.72 23.37
C ALA A 176 10.60 -18.67 22.25
N ASN A 177 11.70 -18.65 21.54
CA ASN A 177 11.93 -17.75 20.41
C ASN A 177 11.89 -18.52 19.10
N VAL A 178 11.27 -17.91 18.08
CA VAL A 178 11.28 -18.43 16.71
C VAL A 178 11.96 -17.40 15.81
N ASP A 179 13.05 -17.86 15.19
CA ASP A 179 13.90 -17.03 14.34
C ASP A 179 13.18 -16.66 13.03
N ALA A 180 13.34 -15.40 12.56
CA ALA A 180 12.75 -14.91 11.32
C ALA A 180 13.23 -15.64 10.05
N ALA A 181 14.35 -16.41 10.15
CA ALA A 181 14.82 -17.29 9.08
C ALA A 181 14.12 -18.66 9.06
N THR A 182 13.12 -18.90 9.95
CA THR A 182 12.16 -20.02 9.78
C THR A 182 11.49 -19.91 8.42
N SER A 183 11.39 -21.01 7.68
CA SER A 183 10.86 -21.00 6.32
C SER A 183 9.82 -22.08 6.09
N LEU A 184 8.77 -21.71 5.35
CA LEU A 184 7.73 -22.60 4.86
C LEU A 184 8.01 -22.90 3.38
N SER A 185 8.28 -24.17 3.06
CA SER A 185 8.48 -24.65 1.69
C SER A 185 7.20 -25.31 1.19
N LEU A 186 6.65 -24.78 0.10
CA LEU A 186 5.48 -25.33 -0.57
C LEU A 186 5.88 -25.79 -1.98
N THR A 187 5.48 -27.01 -2.35
CA THR A 187 5.53 -27.47 -3.73
C THR A 187 4.13 -27.38 -4.31
N THR A 188 3.97 -26.60 -5.38
CA THR A 188 2.66 -26.34 -5.98
C THR A 188 2.61 -26.84 -7.42
N THR A 189 1.42 -27.26 -7.85
CA THR A 189 1.13 -27.60 -9.25
C THR A 189 0.06 -26.63 -9.75
N PRO A 190 0.26 -25.98 -10.92
CA PRO A 190 -0.71 -25.04 -11.45
C PRO A 190 -2.02 -25.74 -11.89
N LEU A 191 -3.14 -25.04 -11.73
CA LEU A 191 -4.46 -25.44 -12.18
C LEU A 191 -4.84 -24.70 -13.44
N ALA A 192 -5.32 -25.41 -14.44
CA ALA A 192 -5.90 -24.81 -15.62
C ALA A 192 -7.29 -24.23 -15.30
N LEU A 193 -7.37 -22.92 -15.17
CA LEU A 193 -8.65 -22.22 -14.96
C LEU A 193 -9.48 -22.14 -16.25
N ALA A 194 -10.80 -22.06 -16.11
CA ALA A 194 -11.70 -21.82 -17.24
C ALA A 194 -11.44 -20.45 -17.87
N ASN A 195 -11.61 -20.34 -19.19
CA ASN A 195 -11.58 -19.07 -19.90
C ASN A 195 -12.86 -18.28 -19.61
N ASN A 196 -12.89 -17.59 -18.48
CA ASN A 196 -14.06 -16.81 -18.03
C ASN A 196 -13.63 -15.50 -17.39
N LEU A 197 -14.01 -14.40 -18.01
CA LEU A 197 -13.73 -13.04 -17.56
C LEU A 197 -14.36 -12.71 -16.20
N ALA A 198 -15.38 -13.47 -15.77
CA ALA A 198 -15.95 -13.29 -14.45
C ALA A 198 -14.98 -13.66 -13.30
N LEU A 199 -13.88 -14.40 -13.60
CA LEU A 199 -12.83 -14.72 -12.65
C LEU A 199 -11.83 -13.59 -12.43
N LEU A 200 -11.85 -12.55 -13.30
CA LEU A 200 -10.91 -11.44 -13.15
C LEU A 200 -10.95 -10.83 -11.75
N PRO A 201 -9.80 -10.50 -11.18
CA PRO A 201 -8.48 -10.39 -11.81
C PRO A 201 -7.67 -11.71 -11.91
N VAL A 202 -8.16 -12.84 -11.37
CA VAL A 202 -7.48 -14.14 -11.44
C VAL A 202 -7.49 -14.67 -12.89
N PRO A 203 -6.41 -15.28 -13.41
CA PRO A 203 -5.14 -15.62 -12.76
C PRO A 203 -4.05 -14.53 -12.89
N PHE A 204 -4.35 -13.40 -13.53
CA PHE A 204 -3.35 -12.32 -13.78
C PHE A 204 -2.91 -11.64 -12.47
N PHE A 205 -3.80 -11.55 -11.51
CA PHE A 205 -3.54 -11.10 -10.16
C PHE A 205 -4.36 -11.92 -9.17
N ASP A 206 -3.70 -12.44 -8.15
CA ASP A 206 -4.36 -13.09 -7.01
C ASP A 206 -4.00 -12.36 -5.71
N VAL A 207 -5.01 -11.94 -4.94
CA VAL A 207 -4.82 -11.28 -3.64
C VAL A 207 -4.11 -12.18 -2.63
N ARG A 208 -4.17 -13.50 -2.83
CA ARG A 208 -3.54 -14.51 -2.00
C ARG A 208 -2.03 -14.67 -2.25
N ASP A 209 -1.53 -14.20 -3.39
CA ASP A 209 -0.08 -14.19 -3.66
C ASP A 209 0.57 -13.03 -2.89
N THR A 210 1.63 -13.30 -2.15
CA THR A 210 2.38 -12.28 -1.38
C THR A 210 3.52 -11.64 -2.17
N ARG A 211 3.86 -12.18 -3.34
CA ARG A 211 4.96 -11.69 -4.18
C ARG A 211 4.57 -10.43 -4.93
N ARG A 212 5.60 -9.68 -5.33
CA ARG A 212 5.45 -8.60 -6.30
C ARG A 212 4.79 -9.13 -7.57
N LEU A 213 3.82 -8.41 -8.10
CA LEU A 213 3.18 -8.74 -9.36
C LEU A 213 4.17 -8.53 -10.51
N GLU A 214 4.39 -9.56 -11.30
CA GLU A 214 5.08 -9.47 -12.58
C GLU A 214 4.09 -9.92 -13.67
N LEU A 215 3.65 -8.98 -14.51
CA LEU A 215 2.66 -9.24 -15.54
C LEU A 215 3.12 -8.64 -16.88
N PRO A 216 3.62 -9.49 -17.80
CA PRO A 216 4.07 -9.05 -19.12
C PRO A 216 2.96 -8.49 -20.00
N PHE A 217 3.29 -7.45 -20.77
CA PHE A 217 2.45 -6.87 -21.82
C PHE A 217 3.05 -7.15 -23.19
N TYR A 218 2.25 -7.65 -24.09
CA TYR A 218 2.66 -7.96 -25.45
C TYR A 218 1.95 -7.07 -26.46
N PHE A 219 2.74 -6.45 -27.33
CA PHE A 219 2.28 -5.65 -28.47
C PHE A 219 2.81 -6.31 -29.74
N PRO A 220 1.95 -6.88 -30.62
CA PRO A 220 2.41 -7.57 -31.83
C PRO A 220 3.18 -6.69 -32.83
N GLN A 221 3.18 -5.40 -32.62
CA GLN A 221 4.01 -4.39 -33.30
C GLN A 221 4.27 -3.22 -32.35
N GLN A 222 5.19 -2.32 -32.75
CA GLN A 222 5.46 -1.10 -31.97
C GLN A 222 4.14 -0.33 -31.73
N PRO A 223 3.72 -0.12 -30.46
CA PRO A 223 2.48 0.58 -30.17
C PRO A 223 2.62 2.08 -30.45
N ASP A 224 1.54 2.69 -30.93
CA ASP A 224 1.43 4.15 -30.91
C ASP A 224 1.15 4.67 -29.48
N MET A 225 1.27 5.98 -29.29
CA MET A 225 1.08 6.59 -27.96
C MET A 225 -0.31 6.34 -27.37
N ALA A 226 -1.35 6.28 -28.20
CA ALA A 226 -2.72 6.04 -27.75
C ALA A 226 -2.93 4.58 -27.32
N THR A 227 -2.35 3.62 -28.04
CA THR A 227 -2.33 2.20 -27.62
C THR A 227 -1.57 2.02 -26.32
N LEU A 228 -0.42 2.68 -26.17
CA LEU A 228 0.36 2.62 -24.94
C LEU A 228 -0.39 3.28 -23.77
N GLN A 229 -1.17 4.33 -24.00
CA GLN A 229 -2.03 4.95 -22.99
C GLN A 229 -3.12 3.99 -22.52
N ALA A 230 -3.76 3.25 -23.46
CA ALA A 230 -4.72 2.21 -23.10
C ALA A 230 -4.07 1.10 -22.27
N ALA A 231 -2.84 0.67 -22.62
CA ALA A 231 -2.08 -0.29 -21.85
C ALA A 231 -1.72 0.25 -20.46
N GLY A 232 -1.33 1.51 -20.36
CA GLY A 232 -1.08 2.20 -19.10
C GLY A 232 -2.30 2.24 -18.18
N THR A 233 -3.49 2.41 -18.74
CA THR A 233 -4.75 2.31 -17.97
C THR A 233 -4.90 0.93 -17.33
N VAL A 234 -4.64 -0.15 -18.08
CA VAL A 234 -4.72 -1.53 -17.56
C VAL A 234 -3.59 -1.81 -16.56
N ALA A 235 -2.36 -1.39 -16.85
CA ALA A 235 -1.21 -1.54 -15.92
C ALA A 235 -1.48 -0.81 -14.60
N SER A 236 -2.02 0.41 -14.66
CA SER A 236 -2.38 1.16 -13.45
C SER A 236 -3.49 0.49 -12.64
N TRP A 237 -4.47 -0.14 -13.30
CA TRP A 237 -5.49 -0.94 -12.62
C TRP A 237 -4.87 -2.12 -11.88
N PHE A 238 -4.01 -2.91 -12.52
CA PHE A 238 -3.28 -3.99 -11.82
C PHE A 238 -2.40 -3.43 -10.71
N GLY A 239 -1.83 -2.25 -10.88
CA GLY A 239 -1.10 -1.54 -9.83
C GLY A 239 -1.98 -1.23 -8.62
N THR A 240 -3.25 -0.80 -8.81
CA THR A 240 -4.19 -0.58 -7.69
C THR A 240 -4.43 -1.86 -6.89
N LEU A 241 -4.49 -3.00 -7.59
CA LEU A 241 -4.71 -4.31 -6.96
C LEU A 241 -3.47 -4.80 -6.21
N ALA A 242 -2.29 -4.64 -6.83
CA ALA A 242 -1.02 -5.07 -6.23
C ALA A 242 -0.68 -4.30 -4.95
N GLY A 243 -1.03 -3.00 -4.88
CA GLY A 243 -0.89 -2.19 -3.68
C GLY A 243 0.53 -2.20 -3.11
N TYR A 244 0.68 -2.60 -1.85
CA TYR A 244 1.97 -2.65 -1.13
C TYR A 244 2.97 -3.65 -1.70
N ARG A 245 2.51 -4.70 -2.36
CA ARG A 245 3.39 -5.73 -2.97
C ARG A 245 4.22 -5.15 -4.13
N GLY A 246 3.72 -4.09 -4.75
CA GLY A 246 4.28 -3.52 -5.96
C GLY A 246 3.97 -4.37 -7.20
N ALA A 247 4.17 -3.77 -8.37
CA ALA A 247 3.96 -4.40 -9.65
C ALA A 247 5.03 -3.94 -10.65
N VAL A 248 5.49 -4.86 -11.51
CA VAL A 248 6.30 -4.57 -12.68
C VAL A 248 5.61 -5.13 -13.92
N PHE A 249 5.67 -4.41 -15.01
CA PHE A 249 5.00 -4.74 -16.27
C PHE A 249 6.00 -4.76 -17.41
N PRO A 250 6.77 -5.86 -17.57
CA PRO A 250 7.65 -6.01 -18.72
C PRO A 250 6.86 -5.89 -20.01
N ALA A 251 7.40 -5.23 -21.01
CA ALA A 251 6.77 -5.13 -22.33
C ALA A 251 7.62 -5.85 -23.38
N SER A 252 6.97 -6.40 -24.39
CA SER A 252 7.63 -7.01 -25.55
C SER A 252 6.85 -6.71 -26.82
N THR A 253 7.58 -6.38 -27.88
CA THR A 253 7.03 -6.24 -29.25
C THR A 253 7.39 -7.40 -30.15
N SER A 254 8.31 -8.27 -29.74
CA SER A 254 8.90 -9.34 -30.55
C SER A 254 8.22 -10.70 -30.35
N SER A 255 7.89 -11.07 -29.14
CA SER A 255 7.37 -12.40 -28.82
C SER A 255 6.45 -12.41 -27.60
N LEU A 256 5.47 -13.31 -27.63
CA LEU A 256 4.67 -13.67 -26.45
C LEU A 256 5.54 -14.35 -25.41
N PRO A 257 5.25 -14.19 -24.12
CA PRO A 257 5.88 -14.98 -23.06
C PRO A 257 5.68 -16.48 -23.29
N ALA A 258 6.78 -17.25 -23.19
CA ALA A 258 6.75 -18.70 -23.40
C ALA A 258 5.91 -19.45 -22.35
N SER A 259 5.72 -18.87 -21.16
CA SER A 259 4.93 -19.45 -20.07
C SER A 259 4.25 -18.37 -19.24
N GLY A 260 3.22 -18.77 -18.49
CA GLY A 260 2.49 -17.91 -17.58
C GLY A 260 1.47 -17.01 -18.27
N ASN A 261 1.09 -15.95 -17.54
CA ASN A 261 0.02 -15.05 -17.93
C ASN A 261 0.58 -13.77 -18.55
N ALA A 262 -0.15 -13.17 -19.52
CA ALA A 262 0.21 -11.90 -20.11
C ALA A 262 -1.03 -11.09 -20.55
N VAL A 263 -0.86 -9.80 -20.78
CA VAL A 263 -1.84 -8.91 -21.40
C VAL A 263 -1.42 -8.61 -22.83
N VAL A 264 -2.35 -8.69 -23.77
CA VAL A 264 -2.10 -8.49 -25.20
C VAL A 264 -2.98 -7.38 -25.72
N PHE A 265 -2.39 -6.40 -26.40
CA PHE A 265 -3.11 -5.31 -27.09
C PHE A 265 -3.02 -5.51 -28.60
N ALA A 266 -4.17 -5.66 -29.26
CA ALA A 266 -4.19 -5.86 -30.70
C ALA A 266 -5.42 -5.23 -31.39
N THR A 267 -5.23 -4.85 -32.64
CA THR A 267 -6.28 -4.48 -33.60
C THR A 267 -6.40 -5.60 -34.65
N PRO A 268 -7.42 -5.59 -35.56
CA PRO A 268 -7.53 -6.60 -36.58
C PRO A 268 -6.27 -6.79 -37.42
N ASN A 269 -5.53 -5.69 -37.66
CA ASN A 269 -4.33 -5.70 -38.50
C ASN A 269 -3.10 -6.25 -37.73
N THR A 270 -3.14 -6.27 -36.41
CA THR A 270 -2.00 -6.66 -35.56
C THR A 270 -2.25 -7.95 -34.79
N LEU A 271 -3.50 -8.46 -34.79
CA LEU A 271 -3.83 -9.70 -34.08
C LEU A 271 -3.03 -10.88 -34.66
N PRO A 272 -2.21 -11.59 -33.85
CA PRO A 272 -1.49 -12.76 -34.35
C PRO A 272 -2.45 -13.83 -34.88
N ALA A 273 -2.10 -14.44 -36.01
CA ALA A 273 -2.96 -15.39 -36.74
C ALA A 273 -3.44 -16.58 -35.89
N GLN A 274 -2.64 -16.97 -34.90
CA GLN A 274 -2.97 -18.03 -33.96
C GLN A 274 -4.20 -17.73 -33.07
N PHE A 275 -4.56 -16.46 -32.89
CA PHE A 275 -5.76 -16.03 -32.17
C PHE A 275 -6.94 -15.70 -33.08
N ALA A 276 -6.71 -15.56 -34.39
CA ALA A 276 -7.73 -15.25 -35.40
C ALA A 276 -8.48 -16.50 -35.87
N THR A 277 -8.58 -17.53 -35.04
CA THR A 277 -9.32 -18.78 -35.37
C THR A 277 -10.78 -18.65 -34.99
N ALA A 278 -11.66 -19.34 -35.73
CA ALA A 278 -13.10 -19.32 -35.44
C ALA A 278 -13.45 -19.76 -34.02
N ASP A 279 -12.67 -20.71 -33.47
CA ASP A 279 -12.88 -21.29 -32.15
C ASP A 279 -12.47 -20.33 -31.02
N SER A 280 -11.62 -19.33 -31.30
CA SER A 280 -11.18 -18.34 -30.30
C SER A 280 -12.27 -17.35 -29.92
N GLY A 281 -13.30 -17.18 -30.76
CA GLY A 281 -14.36 -16.17 -30.62
C GLY A 281 -13.88 -14.72 -30.84
N VAL A 282 -12.60 -14.50 -31.16
CA VAL A 282 -11.99 -13.17 -31.37
C VAL A 282 -11.60 -12.90 -32.83
N ALA A 283 -11.88 -13.84 -33.75
CA ALA A 283 -11.57 -13.70 -35.18
C ALA A 283 -12.20 -12.44 -35.84
N ASP A 284 -13.33 -11.98 -35.31
CA ASP A 284 -14.07 -10.84 -35.82
C ASP A 284 -14.20 -9.73 -34.77
N ILE A 285 -13.23 -8.80 -34.75
CA ILE A 285 -13.19 -7.65 -33.86
C ILE A 285 -14.09 -6.54 -34.41
N ARG A 286 -15.34 -6.43 -33.91
CA ARG A 286 -16.32 -5.45 -34.33
C ARG A 286 -16.41 -4.18 -33.50
N GLY A 287 -15.64 -4.10 -32.40
CA GLY A 287 -15.63 -2.98 -31.44
C GLY A 287 -14.76 -3.27 -30.26
N PRO A 288 -14.86 -2.45 -29.20
CA PRO A 288 -14.10 -2.68 -27.98
C PRO A 288 -14.42 -4.07 -27.42
N THR A 289 -13.41 -4.90 -27.24
CA THR A 289 -13.56 -6.31 -26.84
C THR A 289 -12.48 -6.69 -25.84
N VAL A 290 -12.87 -7.43 -24.82
CA VAL A 290 -11.96 -8.08 -23.87
C VAL A 290 -12.17 -9.58 -23.98
N ALA A 291 -11.08 -10.34 -24.05
CA ALA A 291 -11.16 -11.79 -24.11
C ALA A 291 -10.07 -12.44 -23.25
N ILE A 292 -10.33 -13.67 -22.82
CA ILE A 292 -9.36 -14.51 -22.14
C ILE A 292 -9.18 -15.81 -22.94
N VAL A 293 -7.94 -16.11 -23.28
CA VAL A 293 -7.58 -17.30 -24.04
C VAL A 293 -6.42 -18.03 -23.35
N VAL A 294 -6.22 -19.30 -23.69
CA VAL A 294 -5.06 -20.06 -23.21
C VAL A 294 -3.79 -19.56 -23.90
N ASN A 295 -2.69 -19.48 -23.18
CA ASN A 295 -1.38 -19.22 -23.79
C ASN A 295 -0.99 -20.42 -24.68
N PRO A 296 -0.74 -20.23 -25.99
CA PRO A 296 -0.48 -21.35 -26.91
C PRO A 296 0.72 -22.21 -26.53
N THR A 297 1.67 -21.66 -25.78
CA THR A 297 2.90 -22.33 -25.36
C THR A 297 2.86 -22.87 -23.93
N ASP A 298 1.80 -22.48 -23.16
CA ASP A 298 1.60 -22.92 -21.77
C ASP A 298 0.11 -23.18 -21.50
N PRO A 299 -0.32 -24.46 -21.39
CA PRO A 299 -1.73 -24.80 -21.18
C PRO A 299 -2.33 -24.28 -19.88
N ASN A 300 -1.52 -23.92 -18.88
CA ASN A 300 -1.94 -23.34 -17.62
C ASN A 300 -1.92 -21.81 -17.65
N GLY A 301 -1.15 -21.20 -18.56
CA GLY A 301 -1.06 -19.76 -18.75
C GLY A 301 -2.29 -19.20 -19.47
N LYS A 302 -2.65 -17.96 -19.14
CA LYS A 302 -3.76 -17.24 -19.76
C LYS A 302 -3.29 -15.92 -20.35
N LEU A 303 -3.90 -15.55 -21.48
CA LEU A 303 -3.69 -14.26 -22.10
C LEU A 303 -4.98 -13.43 -21.99
N LEU A 304 -4.85 -12.23 -21.44
CA LEU A 304 -5.91 -11.22 -21.41
C LEU A 304 -5.78 -10.35 -22.68
N LEU A 305 -6.66 -10.56 -23.63
CA LEU A 305 -6.67 -9.81 -24.88
C LEU A 305 -7.51 -8.54 -24.72
N VAL A 306 -6.93 -7.39 -24.98
CA VAL A 306 -7.59 -6.10 -25.09
C VAL A 306 -7.62 -5.73 -26.57
N LEU A 307 -8.79 -5.77 -27.16
CA LEU A 307 -8.99 -5.71 -28.61
C LEU A 307 -9.90 -4.56 -29.01
N GLY A 308 -9.66 -3.99 -30.19
CA GLY A 308 -10.48 -2.93 -30.76
C GLY A 308 -10.23 -2.77 -32.23
N ARG A 309 -11.15 -2.13 -32.96
CA ARG A 309 -10.97 -1.79 -34.38
C ARG A 309 -9.87 -0.73 -34.57
N ASN A 310 -9.71 0.10 -33.58
CA ASN A 310 -8.78 1.24 -33.53
C ASN A 310 -8.37 1.53 -32.08
N THR A 311 -7.53 2.53 -31.88
CA THR A 311 -7.04 2.94 -30.56
C THR A 311 -8.12 3.45 -29.62
N GLU A 312 -9.19 4.06 -30.13
CA GLU A 312 -10.34 4.51 -29.32
C GLU A 312 -11.10 3.31 -28.72
N ASP A 313 -11.31 2.25 -29.51
CA ASP A 313 -11.89 1.01 -29.02
C ASP A 313 -11.00 0.34 -27.97
N LEU A 314 -9.65 0.34 -28.18
CA LEU A 314 -8.69 -0.16 -27.18
C LEU A 314 -8.80 0.60 -25.86
N GLN A 315 -8.90 1.93 -25.92
CA GLN A 315 -9.06 2.76 -24.71
C GLN A 315 -10.38 2.46 -23.99
N ARG A 316 -11.47 2.26 -24.73
CA ARG A 316 -12.77 1.88 -24.13
C ARG A 316 -12.70 0.51 -23.48
N ALA A 317 -12.07 -0.48 -24.12
CA ALA A 317 -11.89 -1.81 -23.55
C ALA A 317 -11.02 -1.77 -22.29
N ALA A 318 -9.91 -1.03 -22.30
CA ALA A 318 -9.04 -0.80 -21.15
C ALA A 318 -9.78 -0.10 -20.00
N THR A 319 -10.58 0.92 -20.31
CA THR A 319 -11.40 1.64 -19.32
C THR A 319 -12.44 0.73 -18.68
N ALA A 320 -13.11 -0.13 -19.47
CA ALA A 320 -14.07 -1.11 -18.96
C ALA A 320 -13.43 -2.09 -17.97
N LEU A 321 -12.24 -2.59 -18.29
CA LEU A 321 -11.45 -3.43 -17.36
C LEU A 321 -11.09 -2.68 -16.08
N ALA A 322 -10.54 -1.49 -16.22
CA ALA A 322 -10.04 -0.69 -15.10
C ALA A 322 -11.16 -0.25 -14.15
N LEU A 323 -12.36 0.02 -14.67
CA LEU A 323 -13.54 0.36 -13.89
C LEU A 323 -14.36 -0.87 -13.45
N ARG A 324 -13.82 -2.09 -13.67
CA ARG A 324 -14.45 -3.36 -13.26
C ARG A 324 -15.88 -3.53 -13.81
N ALA A 325 -16.07 -3.21 -15.08
CA ALA A 325 -17.34 -3.52 -15.75
C ALA A 325 -17.64 -5.03 -15.58
N PRO A 326 -18.91 -5.43 -15.40
CA PRO A 326 -19.26 -6.85 -15.26
C PRO A 326 -19.03 -7.58 -16.59
N LEU A 327 -17.92 -8.34 -16.68
CA LEU A 327 -17.53 -9.12 -17.83
C LEU A 327 -17.76 -10.60 -17.53
N THR A 328 -18.30 -11.36 -18.49
CA THR A 328 -18.57 -12.79 -18.35
C THR A 328 -18.23 -13.55 -19.63
N GLY A 329 -18.01 -14.87 -19.49
CA GLY A 329 -17.61 -15.72 -20.60
C GLY A 329 -16.16 -15.52 -21.02
N ALA A 330 -15.75 -16.19 -22.09
CA ALA A 330 -14.39 -16.09 -22.62
C ALA A 330 -14.14 -14.80 -23.40
N VAL A 331 -15.18 -14.21 -23.97
CA VAL A 331 -15.14 -12.99 -24.80
C VAL A 331 -16.28 -12.08 -24.40
N ALA A 332 -16.00 -10.84 -24.09
CA ALA A 332 -16.98 -9.80 -23.80
C ALA A 332 -16.79 -8.61 -24.73
N ARG A 333 -17.85 -8.21 -25.41
CA ARG A 333 -17.91 -6.98 -26.21
C ARG A 333 -18.42 -5.86 -25.32
N ILE A 334 -17.69 -4.74 -25.30
CA ILE A 334 -18.03 -3.59 -24.46
C ILE A 334 -19.04 -2.73 -25.22
N GLY A 335 -20.21 -2.54 -24.63
CA GLY A 335 -21.23 -1.62 -25.13
C GLY A 335 -20.89 -0.16 -24.83
N GLU A 336 -21.90 0.69 -24.95
CA GLU A 336 -21.78 2.08 -24.54
C GLU A 336 -21.58 2.17 -23.03
N MET A 337 -20.57 2.93 -22.64
CA MET A 337 -20.26 3.24 -21.23
C MET A 337 -20.43 4.74 -21.00
N SER A 338 -21.01 5.10 -19.85
CA SER A 338 -20.98 6.49 -19.42
C SER A 338 -19.53 6.94 -19.21
N ALA A 339 -19.21 8.16 -19.60
CA ALA A 339 -17.90 8.73 -19.35
C ALA A 339 -17.61 8.72 -17.84
N PRO A 340 -16.39 8.36 -17.42
CA PRO A 340 -16.01 8.46 -16.01
C PRO A 340 -16.22 9.87 -15.48
N THR A 341 -16.71 9.99 -14.25
CA THR A 341 -16.85 11.29 -13.59
C THR A 341 -15.46 11.91 -13.41
N PRO A 342 -15.27 13.19 -13.81
CA PRO A 342 -14.00 13.88 -13.58
C PRO A 342 -13.62 13.85 -12.09
N ARG A 343 -12.35 13.57 -11.82
CA ARG A 343 -11.85 13.51 -10.45
C ARG A 343 -11.60 14.92 -9.90
N ARG A 344 -11.71 15.05 -8.58
CA ARG A 344 -11.35 16.26 -7.87
C ARG A 344 -9.91 16.14 -7.33
N PRO A 345 -9.21 17.26 -7.13
CA PRO A 345 -7.94 17.22 -6.43
C PRO A 345 -8.08 16.55 -5.05
N TYR A 346 -7.11 15.69 -4.69
CA TYR A 346 -7.01 15.01 -3.39
C TYR A 346 -8.12 14.01 -3.07
N ASP A 347 -8.90 13.58 -4.06
CA ASP A 347 -9.99 12.60 -3.90
C ASP A 347 -9.55 11.15 -4.14
N ALA A 348 -8.25 10.87 -4.10
CA ALA A 348 -7.72 9.52 -4.29
C ALA A 348 -8.30 8.55 -3.25
N PRO A 349 -8.87 7.39 -3.67
CA PRO A 349 -9.57 6.48 -2.76
C PRO A 349 -8.76 5.95 -1.58
N LYS A 350 -7.43 5.90 -1.73
CA LYS A 350 -6.54 5.49 -0.63
C LYS A 350 -6.17 6.63 0.32
N TRP A 351 -6.37 7.88 -0.09
CA TRP A 351 -5.98 9.02 0.72
C TRP A 351 -7.09 9.39 1.71
N ILE A 352 -6.68 9.81 2.90
CA ILE A 352 -7.61 10.40 3.85
C ILE A 352 -8.13 11.71 3.25
N SER A 353 -9.46 11.86 3.24
CA SER A 353 -10.11 13.05 2.71
C SER A 353 -9.67 14.30 3.47
N SER A 354 -9.36 15.37 2.73
CA SER A 354 -9.17 16.70 3.28
C SER A 354 -10.45 17.57 3.23
N GLU A 355 -11.60 17.00 2.81
CA GLU A 355 -12.87 17.72 2.76
C GLU A 355 -13.75 17.48 4.01
N HIS A 356 -13.59 16.33 4.67
CA HIS A 356 -14.40 15.92 5.84
C HIS A 356 -13.63 14.92 6.71
N PRO A 357 -14.02 14.81 8.02
CA PRO A 357 -13.47 13.78 8.90
C PRO A 357 -13.69 12.37 8.37
N VAL A 358 -12.68 11.50 8.48
CA VAL A 358 -12.73 10.11 8.02
C VAL A 358 -12.78 9.17 9.21
N ARG A 359 -13.68 8.17 9.15
CA ARG A 359 -13.89 7.19 10.22
C ARG A 359 -12.82 6.09 10.17
N PHE A 360 -12.38 5.62 11.33
CA PHE A 360 -11.42 4.49 11.40
C PHE A 360 -11.99 3.20 10.80
N GLY A 361 -13.31 3.00 10.91
CA GLY A 361 -13.97 1.87 10.28
C GLY A 361 -13.84 1.81 8.76
N ASP A 362 -13.69 2.98 8.12
CA ASP A 362 -13.51 3.08 6.66
C ASP A 362 -12.03 2.86 6.24
N LEU A 363 -11.09 2.88 7.21
CA LEU A 363 -9.64 2.71 6.99
C LEU A 363 -9.17 1.28 7.25
N VAL A 364 -10.00 0.41 7.82
CA VAL A 364 -9.66 -0.98 8.10
C VAL A 364 -10.45 -1.93 7.19
N THR A 365 -9.79 -2.99 6.74
CA THR A 365 -10.42 -3.97 5.84
C THR A 365 -11.32 -4.97 6.56
N GLN A 366 -11.07 -5.19 7.86
CA GLN A 366 -11.81 -6.14 8.69
C GLN A 366 -12.31 -5.44 9.97
N PRO A 367 -13.61 -5.46 10.26
CA PRO A 367 -14.14 -4.83 11.47
C PRO A 367 -13.52 -5.36 12.78
N GLY A 368 -13.12 -6.62 12.80
CA GLY A 368 -12.45 -7.23 13.95
C GLY A 368 -11.02 -6.73 14.21
N ALA A 369 -10.38 -6.06 13.24
CA ALA A 369 -9.02 -5.54 13.39
C ALA A 369 -8.91 -4.42 14.45
N LEU A 370 -10.02 -3.82 14.85
CA LEU A 370 -10.09 -2.80 15.90
C LEU A 370 -10.34 -3.36 17.30
N ASN A 371 -10.41 -4.67 17.47
CA ASN A 371 -10.72 -5.34 18.73
C ASN A 371 -9.54 -6.21 19.17
N VAL A 372 -9.30 -6.25 20.48
CA VAL A 372 -8.26 -7.09 21.09
C VAL A 372 -8.78 -7.74 22.37
N THR A 373 -8.20 -8.89 22.70
CA THR A 373 -8.56 -9.67 23.90
C THR A 373 -7.32 -10.20 24.59
N GLY A 374 -7.44 -10.46 25.89
CA GLY A 374 -6.37 -11.01 26.70
C GLY A 374 -5.41 -9.97 27.28
N TYR A 375 -4.54 -10.41 28.19
CA TYR A 375 -3.58 -9.55 28.90
C TYR A 375 -2.34 -9.17 28.07
N HIS A 376 -2.08 -9.87 26.98
CA HIS A 376 -1.02 -9.59 26.00
C HIS A 376 -1.62 -9.43 24.60
N PRO A 377 -2.45 -8.40 24.40
CA PRO A 377 -3.11 -8.21 23.11
C PRO A 377 -2.13 -7.73 22.05
N ASP A 378 -2.42 -8.10 20.80
CA ASP A 378 -1.74 -7.53 19.65
C ASP A 378 -1.99 -6.02 19.50
N LEU A 379 -1.14 -5.35 18.71
CA LEU A 379 -1.33 -3.96 18.35
C LEU A 379 -2.52 -3.80 17.39
N ILE A 380 -3.43 -2.90 17.71
CA ILE A 380 -4.40 -2.39 16.74
C ILE A 380 -3.69 -1.40 15.81
N ARG A 381 -3.79 -1.61 14.51
CA ARG A 381 -3.11 -0.82 13.49
C ARG A 381 -4.12 -0.22 12.52
N VAL A 382 -4.09 1.11 12.38
CA VAL A 382 -4.89 1.84 11.39
C VAL A 382 -3.93 2.49 10.39
N GLY A 383 -3.97 2.03 9.15
CA GLY A 383 -3.14 2.58 8.08
C GLY A 383 -3.67 3.95 7.65
N LEU A 384 -2.77 4.93 7.54
CA LEU A 384 -3.10 6.30 7.17
C LEU A 384 -2.28 6.69 5.94
N GLN A 385 -2.95 7.06 4.86
CA GLN A 385 -2.30 7.65 3.70
C GLN A 385 -2.75 9.09 3.55
N LEU A 386 -1.83 10.02 3.84
CA LEU A 386 -2.13 11.45 3.82
C LEU A 386 -1.70 12.07 2.49
N PRO A 387 -2.43 13.09 2.00
CA PRO A 387 -1.91 13.98 0.97
C PRO A 387 -0.56 14.55 1.41
N PRO A 388 0.50 14.45 0.58
CA PRO A 388 1.85 14.82 1.02
C PRO A 388 2.09 16.33 1.15
N ASP A 389 1.21 17.15 0.58
CA ASP A 389 1.31 18.61 0.51
C ASP A 389 0.43 19.35 1.55
N LEU A 390 0.02 18.65 2.61
CA LEU A 390 -0.69 19.28 3.72
C LEU A 390 0.17 20.40 4.33
N PHE A 391 -0.39 21.60 4.39
CA PHE A 391 0.27 22.77 4.96
C PHE A 391 0.09 22.81 6.47
N VAL A 392 1.16 22.49 7.17
CA VAL A 392 1.16 22.24 8.62
C VAL A 392 1.72 23.42 9.45
N TRP A 393 2.01 24.55 8.81
CA TRP A 393 2.56 25.72 9.45
C TRP A 393 1.58 26.33 10.48
N GLU A 394 2.05 26.63 11.68
CA GLU A 394 1.26 27.08 12.84
C GLU A 394 0.08 26.17 13.23
N ARG A 395 0.18 24.87 12.93
CA ARG A 395 -0.79 23.86 13.38
C ARG A 395 -0.21 23.03 14.51
N ASP A 396 -0.95 22.86 15.59
CA ASP A 396 -0.54 22.06 16.74
C ASP A 396 -0.46 20.56 16.38
N GLY A 397 -1.27 20.11 15.44
CA GLY A 397 -1.32 18.73 14.98
C GLY A 397 -2.60 18.38 14.22
N ILE A 398 -2.75 17.09 13.93
CA ILE A 398 -3.94 16.54 13.27
C ILE A 398 -4.94 16.11 14.34
N PRO A 399 -6.18 16.65 14.33
CA PRO A 399 -7.20 16.28 15.30
C PRO A 399 -7.73 14.86 15.06
N VAL A 400 -7.87 14.10 16.16
CA VAL A 400 -8.49 12.78 16.19
C VAL A 400 -9.51 12.74 17.32
N ALA A 401 -10.76 12.46 16.99
CA ALA A 401 -11.78 12.15 17.98
C ALA A 401 -11.78 10.63 18.22
N LEU A 402 -11.03 10.22 19.23
CA LEU A 402 -10.85 8.82 19.58
C LEU A 402 -12.00 8.34 20.47
N LYS A 403 -12.63 7.25 20.07
CA LYS A 403 -13.62 6.52 20.87
C LYS A 403 -13.09 5.11 21.09
N TYR A 404 -13.06 4.68 22.34
CA TYR A 404 -12.56 3.36 22.66
C TYR A 404 -13.32 2.73 23.85
N ARG A 405 -13.23 1.43 23.97
CA ARG A 405 -13.87 0.64 25.02
C ARG A 405 -12.87 -0.33 25.60
N TYR A 406 -13.02 -0.64 26.86
CA TYR A 406 -12.18 -1.60 27.54
C TYR A 406 -12.92 -2.25 28.72
N THR A 407 -12.50 -3.47 29.08
CA THR A 407 -12.91 -4.11 30.32
C THR A 407 -12.39 -3.30 31.50
N LEU A 408 -13.28 -2.94 32.43
CA LEU A 408 -12.91 -2.16 33.60
C LEU A 408 -11.83 -2.88 34.42
N PRO A 409 -10.67 -2.24 34.65
CA PRO A 409 -9.68 -2.78 35.54
C PRO A 409 -10.12 -2.66 37.01
N GLU A 410 -9.52 -3.49 37.88
CA GLU A 410 -9.64 -3.32 39.32
C GLU A 410 -9.04 -1.99 39.76
N GLU A 411 -9.47 -1.46 40.92
CA GLU A 411 -8.96 -0.23 41.48
C GLU A 411 -7.43 -0.34 41.70
N ASP A 412 -6.70 0.77 41.44
CA ASP A 412 -5.25 0.91 41.60
C ASP A 412 -4.35 0.12 40.64
N ASN A 413 -4.79 -0.17 39.42
CA ASN A 413 -3.97 -0.82 38.40
C ASN A 413 -3.28 0.17 37.45
N LYS A 414 -2.27 -0.33 36.71
CA LYS A 414 -1.46 0.42 35.75
C LYS A 414 -1.91 0.23 34.29
N SER A 415 -3.15 -0.27 34.08
CA SER A 415 -3.66 -0.48 32.73
C SER A 415 -3.76 0.81 31.94
N ALA A 416 -3.35 0.77 30.67
CA ALA A 416 -3.25 1.95 29.83
C ALA A 416 -3.45 1.61 28.34
N LEU A 417 -3.92 2.59 27.58
CA LEU A 417 -3.91 2.58 26.13
C LEU A 417 -2.76 3.48 25.65
N ASN A 418 -1.75 2.88 25.05
CA ASN A 418 -0.64 3.59 24.43
C ASN A 418 -0.95 3.88 22.97
N VAL A 419 -0.76 5.12 22.56
CA VAL A 419 -0.96 5.60 21.18
C VAL A 419 0.39 5.98 20.59
N SER A 420 0.69 5.46 19.41
CA SER A 420 1.91 5.79 18.66
C SER A 420 1.62 5.94 17.18
N ILE A 421 2.46 6.72 16.48
CA ILE A 421 2.44 6.87 15.02
C ILE A 421 3.73 6.24 14.50
N ASN A 422 3.59 5.23 13.65
CA ASN A 422 4.71 4.39 13.25
C ASN A 422 5.39 3.81 14.51
N GLU A 423 6.64 4.21 14.77
CA GLU A 423 7.39 3.82 15.98
C GLU A 423 7.51 4.97 17.01
N SER A 424 6.99 6.15 16.67
CA SER A 424 7.06 7.33 17.55
C SER A 424 5.90 7.31 18.54
N PHE A 425 6.24 7.28 19.83
CA PHE A 425 5.27 7.38 20.91
C PHE A 425 4.59 8.76 20.90
N VAL A 426 3.25 8.77 21.07
CA VAL A 426 2.45 10.00 21.12
C VAL A 426 1.95 10.27 22.53
N THR A 427 1.19 9.33 23.12
CA THR A 427 0.59 9.52 24.44
C THR A 427 0.19 8.19 25.06
N THR A 428 0.01 8.22 26.37
CA THR A 428 -0.59 7.12 27.16
C THR A 428 -1.89 7.60 27.79
N LEU A 429 -2.96 6.87 27.58
CA LEU A 429 -4.28 7.09 28.16
C LEU A 429 -4.52 6.05 29.25
N PRO A 430 -4.62 6.44 30.54
CA PRO A 430 -4.84 5.49 31.60
C PRO A 430 -6.24 4.88 31.49
N LEU A 431 -6.34 3.55 31.65
CA LEU A 431 -7.61 2.83 31.71
C LEU A 431 -8.05 2.80 33.17
N THR A 432 -8.81 3.81 33.58
CA THR A 432 -9.25 3.96 34.96
C THR A 432 -10.62 3.34 35.18
N GLY A 433 -10.83 2.73 36.37
CA GLY A 433 -12.13 2.17 36.77
C GLY A 433 -13.23 3.23 36.95
N ARG A 434 -12.87 4.53 36.88
CA ARG A 434 -13.83 5.66 36.98
C ARG A 434 -13.74 6.53 35.72
N PRO A 435 -14.82 6.65 34.93
CA PRO A 435 -14.82 7.54 33.77
C PRO A 435 -14.62 9.00 34.20
N PHE A 436 -13.66 9.68 33.59
CA PHE A 436 -13.58 11.14 33.67
C PHE A 436 -14.81 11.77 32.99
N ALA A 437 -15.56 12.58 33.76
CA ALA A 437 -16.49 13.60 33.28
C ALA A 437 -17.72 13.18 32.44
N GLU A 438 -18.49 12.17 32.84
CA GLU A 438 -19.90 12.12 32.43
C GLU A 438 -20.83 12.51 33.61
N SER A 439 -21.90 13.27 33.32
CA SER A 439 -22.91 13.64 34.32
C SER A 439 -23.60 12.40 34.85
N THR A 440 -23.86 12.36 36.16
CA THR A 440 -24.38 11.22 36.93
C THR A 440 -25.58 10.47 36.33
N PRO A 441 -26.57 11.10 35.63
CA PRO A 441 -27.69 10.40 35.02
C PRO A 441 -27.34 9.57 33.80
N VAL A 442 -26.38 10.00 32.98
CA VAL A 442 -25.95 9.27 31.76
C VAL A 442 -25.15 8.03 32.15
N ARG A 443 -24.37 8.09 33.23
CA ARG A 443 -23.63 6.95 33.78
C ARG A 443 -24.57 5.81 34.22
N TRP A 444 -25.68 6.15 34.87
CA TRP A 444 -26.64 5.14 35.31
C TRP A 444 -27.34 4.43 34.13
N TRP A 445 -27.66 5.19 33.07
CA TRP A 445 -28.30 4.63 31.89
C TRP A 445 -27.34 3.73 31.07
N ASN A 446 -26.08 4.13 30.92
CA ASN A 446 -25.07 3.35 30.20
C ASN A 446 -24.61 2.09 30.96
N SER A 447 -24.66 2.10 32.30
CA SER A 447 -24.31 0.95 33.13
C SER A 447 -25.36 -0.20 33.09
N LEU A 448 -26.59 0.07 32.63
CA LEU A 448 -27.63 -0.94 32.50
C LEU A 448 -27.52 -1.81 31.23
N GLY A 449 -26.75 -1.38 30.23
CA GLY A 449 -26.66 -2.05 28.91
C GLY A 449 -25.36 -2.80 28.62
N THR A 450 -24.27 -2.54 29.31
CA THR A 450 -22.94 -3.08 28.98
C THR A 450 -22.21 -3.58 30.22
N ARG A 451 -22.47 -4.83 30.60
CA ARG A 451 -21.63 -5.51 31.58
C ARG A 451 -20.21 -5.71 30.96
N GLY A 452 -19.27 -4.91 31.41
CA GLY A 452 -17.84 -5.19 31.20
C GLY A 452 -17.02 -4.24 30.33
N ASN A 453 -17.61 -3.39 29.47
CA ASN A 453 -16.85 -2.46 28.61
C ASN A 453 -17.30 -1.02 28.79
N MET A 454 -16.38 -0.14 29.20
CA MET A 454 -16.65 1.31 29.32
C MET A 454 -16.37 2.02 27.99
N PRO A 455 -17.32 2.77 27.41
CA PRO A 455 -17.06 3.68 26.31
C PRO A 455 -16.35 4.94 26.81
N VAL A 456 -15.26 5.33 26.19
CA VAL A 456 -14.52 6.56 26.47
C VAL A 456 -14.37 7.38 25.20
N HIS A 457 -14.51 8.69 25.37
CA HIS A 457 -14.27 9.69 24.32
C HIS A 457 -13.06 10.51 24.69
N GLN A 458 -12.11 10.64 23.77
CA GLN A 458 -10.90 11.40 23.96
C GLN A 458 -10.50 12.15 22.69
N ASP A 459 -10.46 13.47 22.77
CA ASP A 459 -9.88 14.25 21.70
C ASP A 459 -8.36 14.25 21.81
N LEU A 460 -7.70 13.89 20.74
CA LEU A 460 -6.26 13.86 20.61
C LEU A 460 -5.81 14.79 19.49
N THR A 461 -4.65 15.39 19.68
CA THR A 461 -3.94 16.12 18.63
C THR A 461 -2.66 15.37 18.31
N LEU A 462 -2.57 14.79 17.13
CA LEU A 462 -1.43 14.00 16.69
C LEU A 462 -0.34 14.90 16.11
N PRO A 463 0.92 14.80 16.57
CA PRO A 463 2.00 15.68 16.09
C PRO A 463 2.28 15.46 14.61
N VAL A 464 2.18 16.51 13.81
CA VAL A 464 2.35 16.44 12.34
C VAL A 464 3.70 15.91 11.94
N GLY A 465 4.74 16.22 12.72
CA GLY A 465 6.11 15.76 12.45
C GLY A 465 6.32 14.24 12.51
N ALA A 466 5.39 13.50 13.10
CA ALA A 466 5.45 12.04 13.18
C ALA A 466 4.88 11.35 11.92
N PHE A 467 4.19 12.09 11.06
CA PHE A 467 3.57 11.54 9.86
C PHE A 467 4.51 11.55 8.65
N SER A 468 4.43 10.49 7.88
CA SER A 468 4.88 10.40 6.49
C SER A 468 3.65 10.25 5.58
N ALA A 469 3.83 10.26 4.26
CA ALA A 469 2.74 10.03 3.33
C ALA A 469 2.00 8.70 3.58
N ASN A 470 2.73 7.67 4.01
CA ASN A 470 2.18 6.41 4.49
C ASN A 470 2.53 6.25 5.96
N SER A 471 1.55 6.30 6.82
CA SER A 471 1.73 6.19 8.27
C SER A 471 0.81 5.14 8.86
N GLN A 472 1.17 4.65 10.02
CA GLN A 472 0.37 3.69 10.76
C GLN A 472 0.13 4.23 12.17
N LEU A 473 -1.13 4.50 12.49
CA LEU A 473 -1.55 4.81 13.84
C LEU A 473 -1.71 3.49 14.59
N ARG A 474 -1.02 3.37 15.72
CA ARG A 474 -0.94 2.13 16.50
C ARG A 474 -1.51 2.36 17.88
N PHE A 475 -2.36 1.43 18.32
CA PHE A 475 -2.97 1.41 19.63
C PHE A 475 -2.57 0.13 20.34
N HIS A 476 -1.99 0.26 21.52
CA HIS A 476 -1.57 -0.86 22.36
C HIS A 476 -2.30 -0.80 23.69
N PHE A 477 -3.25 -1.68 23.90
CA PHE A 477 -3.87 -1.88 25.21
C PHE A 477 -2.91 -2.66 26.11
N PHE A 478 -2.54 -2.07 27.20
CA PHE A 478 -1.82 -2.73 28.28
C PHE A 478 -2.80 -2.96 29.42
N PHE A 479 -3.07 -4.21 29.74
CA PHE A 479 -3.89 -4.60 30.87
C PHE A 479 -2.99 -5.10 31.98
N ASP A 480 -2.99 -4.38 33.12
CA ASP A 480 -2.29 -4.79 34.33
C ASP A 480 -3.02 -5.96 34.96
N ARG A 481 -2.30 -6.99 35.37
CA ARG A 481 -2.91 -8.14 36.00
C ARG A 481 -3.22 -7.85 37.46
N PRO A 482 -4.37 -8.32 37.99
CA PRO A 482 -4.65 -8.26 39.40
C PRO A 482 -3.55 -9.00 40.16
N GLN A 483 -2.89 -8.33 41.10
CA GLN A 483 -1.98 -8.97 42.01
C GLN A 483 -2.82 -9.76 43.02
N GLY A 484 -3.07 -11.02 42.72
CA GLY A 484 -3.85 -11.91 43.57
C GLY A 484 -2.96 -12.78 44.47
N GLU A 485 -3.63 -13.53 45.39
CA GLU A 485 -3.02 -14.55 46.22
C GLU A 485 -2.15 -15.49 45.37
N ALA A 486 -1.01 -15.90 45.90
CA ALA A 486 -0.15 -16.90 45.30
C ALA A 486 -0.96 -18.10 44.83
N CYS A 487 -0.77 -18.51 43.55
CA CYS A 487 -1.42 -19.66 42.93
C CYS A 487 -2.80 -19.42 42.29
N LYS A 488 -3.24 -18.19 42.08
CA LYS A 488 -4.40 -17.93 41.20
C LYS A 488 -3.99 -18.00 39.70
N ASN A 489 -4.41 -19.06 39.00
CA ASN A 489 -4.10 -19.28 37.59
C ASN A 489 -5.24 -18.86 36.64
N THR A 490 -6.36 -18.40 37.18
CA THR A 490 -7.52 -17.94 36.40
C THR A 490 -7.73 -16.46 36.59
N PHE A 491 -7.56 -15.71 35.50
CA PHE A 491 -7.83 -14.27 35.45
C PHE A 491 -9.10 -14.02 34.65
N PRO A 492 -9.89 -13.00 35.00
CA PRO A 492 -11.04 -12.62 34.18
C PRO A 492 -10.62 -12.23 32.77
N ASP A 493 -11.46 -12.54 31.79
CA ASP A 493 -11.22 -12.12 30.41
C ASP A 493 -11.24 -10.60 30.30
N VAL A 494 -10.23 -10.06 29.67
CA VAL A 494 -10.11 -8.63 29.36
C VAL A 494 -10.16 -8.39 27.87
N SER A 495 -10.75 -7.27 27.50
CA SER A 495 -10.88 -6.86 26.10
C SER A 495 -10.75 -5.36 25.94
N GLY A 496 -10.26 -4.94 24.79
CA GLY A 496 -10.18 -3.56 24.37
C GLY A 496 -10.63 -3.41 22.92
N ALA A 497 -11.21 -2.27 22.58
CA ALA A 497 -11.63 -1.96 21.22
C ALA A 497 -11.47 -0.47 20.94
N ILE A 498 -11.05 -0.16 19.73
CA ILE A 498 -11.18 1.17 19.15
C ILE A 498 -12.49 1.19 18.36
N ASP A 499 -13.36 2.15 18.65
CA ASP A 499 -14.66 2.22 17.97
C ASP A 499 -14.45 2.66 16.50
N ALA A 500 -15.15 1.99 15.59
CA ALA A 500 -15.08 2.24 14.16
C ALA A 500 -15.51 3.66 13.75
N ASP A 501 -16.28 4.36 14.59
CA ASP A 501 -16.70 5.76 14.41
C ASP A 501 -15.74 6.78 15.05
N SER A 502 -14.58 6.35 15.55
CA SER A 502 -13.45 7.26 15.77
C SER A 502 -13.06 7.94 14.48
N THR A 503 -12.68 9.21 14.52
CA THR A 503 -12.40 9.99 13.30
C THR A 503 -11.05 10.68 13.35
N ILE A 504 -10.41 10.80 12.17
CA ILE A 504 -9.29 11.70 11.90
C ILE A 504 -9.76 12.80 10.97
N ASP A 505 -9.37 14.05 11.23
CA ASP A 505 -9.86 15.22 10.51
C ASP A 505 -8.71 16.02 9.87
N LEU A 506 -8.71 16.08 8.54
CA LEU A 506 -7.79 16.89 7.75
C LEU A 506 -8.48 18.12 7.11
N SER A 507 -9.77 18.34 7.33
CA SER A 507 -10.56 19.37 6.63
C SER A 507 -10.13 20.81 6.94
N GLY A 508 -9.34 21.00 7.99
CA GLY A 508 -8.78 22.30 8.34
C GLY A 508 -7.44 22.64 7.71
N PHE A 509 -6.85 21.74 6.89
CA PHE A 509 -5.53 21.94 6.32
C PHE A 509 -5.61 22.45 4.88
N ASP A 510 -4.80 23.44 4.57
CA ASP A 510 -4.55 23.90 3.20
C ASP A 510 -3.55 22.96 2.51
N HIS A 511 -3.50 23.00 1.18
CA HIS A 511 -2.56 22.26 0.34
C HIS A 511 -1.52 23.21 -0.24
N TYR A 512 -0.27 23.13 0.28
CA TYR A 512 0.83 23.97 -0.17
C TYR A 512 2.18 23.38 0.22
N MET A 513 3.06 23.15 -0.73
CA MET A 513 4.34 22.49 -0.51
C MET A 513 5.47 23.11 -1.31
N ALA A 514 6.66 23.12 -0.70
CA ALA A 514 7.91 23.45 -1.38
C ALA A 514 8.35 22.29 -2.28
N MET A 515 8.63 22.60 -3.53
CA MET A 515 9.10 21.67 -4.56
C MET A 515 10.48 22.11 -5.09
N PRO A 516 11.28 21.22 -5.68
CA PRO A 516 11.06 19.79 -5.88
C PRO A 516 11.14 19.00 -4.57
N ASN A 517 10.31 17.96 -4.43
CA ASN A 517 10.31 17.08 -3.28
C ASN A 517 10.20 15.62 -3.75
N LEU A 518 11.35 14.96 -3.92
CA LEU A 518 11.40 13.57 -4.37
C LEU A 518 10.91 12.57 -3.31
N ALA A 519 10.88 12.95 -2.03
CA ALA A 519 10.23 12.13 -1.01
C ALA A 519 8.71 12.05 -1.21
N ALA A 520 8.06 13.19 -1.49
CA ALA A 520 6.63 13.22 -1.80
C ALA A 520 6.31 12.46 -3.09
N PHE A 521 7.19 12.58 -4.09
CA PHE A 521 7.08 11.83 -5.34
C PHE A 521 7.22 10.32 -5.10
N ALA A 522 8.27 9.88 -4.44
CA ALA A 522 8.54 8.46 -4.22
C ALA A 522 7.47 7.77 -3.35
N ASN A 523 6.97 8.44 -2.32
CA ASN A 523 5.97 7.86 -1.42
C ASN A 523 4.54 7.91 -1.95
N ALA A 524 4.15 8.97 -2.65
CA ALA A 524 2.77 9.22 -3.05
C ALA A 524 2.58 9.51 -4.55
N GLY A 525 3.66 9.65 -5.34
CA GLY A 525 3.57 10.06 -6.74
C GLY A 525 3.27 11.56 -6.94
N TYR A 526 3.35 12.36 -5.86
CA TYR A 526 3.01 13.78 -5.92
C TYR A 526 4.07 14.59 -6.70
N PRO A 527 3.69 15.57 -7.54
CA PRO A 527 2.35 16.15 -7.72
C PRO A 527 1.45 15.44 -8.75
N PHE A 528 1.94 14.43 -9.48
CA PHE A 528 1.22 13.77 -10.57
C PHE A 528 -0.10 13.13 -10.11
N THR A 529 -0.15 12.65 -8.88
CA THR A 529 -1.29 11.98 -8.26
C THR A 529 -2.28 12.92 -7.58
N ARG A 530 -2.11 14.23 -7.70
CA ARG A 530 -3.04 15.24 -7.17
C ARG A 530 -4.48 14.99 -7.65
N LEU A 531 -4.64 14.64 -8.93
CA LEU A 531 -5.85 14.05 -9.48
C LEU A 531 -5.64 12.55 -9.62
N ALA A 532 -6.48 11.74 -9.00
CA ALA A 532 -6.30 10.29 -8.92
C ALA A 532 -6.25 9.59 -10.28
N ASP A 533 -6.90 10.16 -11.30
CA ASP A 533 -6.92 9.68 -12.69
C ASP A 533 -5.75 10.16 -13.55
N LEU A 534 -4.82 10.95 -12.99
CA LEU A 534 -3.67 11.55 -13.63
C LEU A 534 -3.99 12.50 -14.80
N SER A 535 -5.17 13.13 -14.79
CA SER A 535 -5.62 14.00 -15.89
C SER A 535 -4.77 15.26 -16.08
N GLU A 536 -3.96 15.68 -15.11
CA GLU A 536 -3.02 16.79 -15.21
C GLU A 536 -1.55 16.35 -15.41
N SER A 537 -1.33 15.09 -15.77
CA SER A 537 0.02 14.50 -15.90
C SER A 537 0.30 14.06 -17.33
N ALA A 538 1.54 14.20 -17.78
CA ALA A 538 2.02 13.66 -19.04
C ALA A 538 3.38 12.98 -18.87
N ILE A 539 3.52 11.80 -19.50
CA ILE A 539 4.76 11.03 -19.55
C ILE A 539 5.38 11.24 -20.92
N VAL A 540 6.60 11.76 -20.95
CA VAL A 540 7.33 12.06 -22.16
C VAL A 540 8.32 10.95 -22.42
N LEU A 541 8.10 10.20 -23.50
CA LEU A 541 8.96 9.11 -23.94
C LEU A 541 10.22 9.63 -24.65
N PRO A 542 11.32 8.85 -24.62
CA PRO A 542 12.46 9.10 -25.48
C PRO A 542 12.10 8.92 -26.96
N ASN A 543 12.98 9.39 -27.84
CA ASN A 543 12.85 9.10 -29.25
C ASN A 543 13.08 7.61 -29.50
N ASN A 544 12.20 6.98 -30.30
CA ASN A 544 12.26 5.54 -30.62
C ASN A 544 12.33 4.65 -29.35
N PRO A 545 11.28 4.65 -28.51
CA PRO A 545 11.27 3.87 -27.29
C PRO A 545 11.34 2.36 -27.59
N GLY A 546 12.20 1.63 -26.87
CA GLY A 546 12.30 0.17 -26.94
C GLY A 546 11.37 -0.53 -25.95
N ASP A 547 11.37 -1.87 -25.96
CA ASP A 547 10.55 -2.70 -25.08
C ASP A 547 10.74 -2.35 -23.59
N GLN A 548 11.98 -2.05 -23.16
CA GLN A 548 12.29 -1.64 -21.81
C GLN A 548 11.65 -0.27 -21.44
N ASP A 549 11.68 0.69 -22.36
CA ASP A 549 11.03 1.98 -22.13
C ASP A 549 9.52 1.84 -21.99
N LEU A 550 8.91 0.98 -22.83
CA LEU A 550 7.48 0.66 -22.73
C LEU A 550 7.15 0.03 -21.37
N GLY A 551 7.92 -0.97 -20.94
CA GLY A 551 7.76 -1.61 -19.64
C GLY A 551 7.94 -0.64 -18.46
N ASN A 552 8.91 0.27 -18.56
CA ASN A 552 9.17 1.29 -17.54
C ASN A 552 7.97 2.23 -17.36
N VAL A 553 7.37 2.70 -18.46
CA VAL A 553 6.17 3.55 -18.42
C VAL A 553 4.99 2.82 -17.78
N LEU A 554 4.74 1.56 -18.18
CA LEU A 554 3.67 0.76 -17.61
C LEU A 554 3.86 0.53 -16.11
N THR A 555 5.10 0.28 -15.69
CA THR A 555 5.46 0.10 -14.27
C THR A 555 5.26 1.38 -13.46
N LEU A 556 5.65 2.54 -14.00
CA LEU A 556 5.40 3.85 -13.38
C LEU A 556 3.90 4.13 -13.21
N LEU A 557 3.09 3.88 -14.25
CA LEU A 557 1.64 4.03 -14.17
C LEU A 557 1.02 3.06 -13.17
N GLY A 558 1.54 1.83 -13.10
CA GLY A 558 1.18 0.86 -12.06
C GLY A 558 1.46 1.38 -10.66
N ARG A 559 2.62 2.01 -10.44
CA ARG A 559 2.99 2.62 -9.17
C ARG A 559 2.05 3.76 -8.78
N PHE A 560 1.66 4.62 -9.72
CA PHE A 560 0.69 5.69 -9.45
C PHE A 560 -0.70 5.14 -9.13
N GLY A 561 -1.16 4.11 -9.87
CA GLY A 561 -2.38 3.39 -9.50
C GLY A 561 -2.33 2.83 -8.08
N ALA A 562 -1.20 2.22 -7.69
CA ALA A 562 -0.99 1.74 -6.32
C ALA A 562 -1.04 2.87 -5.28
N SER A 563 -0.49 4.04 -5.59
CA SER A 563 -0.45 5.20 -4.70
C SER A 563 -1.81 5.86 -4.50
N THR A 564 -2.63 5.96 -5.55
CA THR A 564 -3.95 6.60 -5.49
C THR A 564 -5.07 5.64 -5.12
N GLY A 565 -4.92 4.33 -5.42
CA GLY A 565 -6.01 3.36 -5.38
C GLY A 565 -7.03 3.54 -6.50
N TYR A 566 -6.68 4.30 -7.54
CA TYR A 566 -7.51 4.56 -8.71
C TYR A 566 -6.70 4.37 -10.00
N PRO A 567 -7.29 3.83 -11.09
CA PRO A 567 -6.57 3.66 -12.35
C PRO A 567 -6.30 5.00 -13.04
N ALA A 568 -5.16 5.09 -13.72
CA ALA A 568 -4.69 6.28 -14.45
C ALA A 568 -5.44 6.43 -15.80
N LEU A 569 -6.72 6.75 -15.75
CA LEU A 569 -7.60 6.77 -16.93
C LEU A 569 -7.24 7.87 -17.95
N HIS A 570 -6.67 8.98 -17.49
CA HIS A 570 -6.45 10.18 -18.28
C HIS A 570 -4.98 10.63 -18.35
N ALA A 571 -4.05 9.81 -17.86
CA ALA A 571 -2.62 10.05 -18.04
C ALA A 571 -2.28 10.15 -19.54
N GLN A 572 -1.55 11.20 -19.94
CA GLN A 572 -1.13 11.34 -21.34
C GLN A 572 0.26 10.74 -21.51
N ILE A 573 0.46 9.98 -22.59
CA ILE A 573 1.78 9.51 -22.99
C ILE A 573 2.10 10.20 -24.32
N ILE A 574 3.21 10.93 -24.37
CA ILE A 574 3.53 11.83 -25.48
C ILE A 574 4.99 11.68 -25.92
N ALA A 575 5.26 12.01 -27.18
CA ALA A 575 6.62 12.19 -27.67
C ALA A 575 7.17 13.56 -27.22
N ALA A 576 8.49 13.70 -27.17
CA ALA A 576 9.16 14.95 -26.81
C ALA A 576 8.75 16.14 -27.70
N SER A 577 8.46 15.90 -28.99
CA SER A 577 8.02 16.92 -29.93
C SER A 577 6.66 17.54 -29.60
N ALA A 578 5.80 16.83 -28.86
CA ALA A 578 4.46 17.28 -28.50
C ALA A 578 4.40 18.02 -27.15
N VAL A 579 5.51 18.14 -26.44
CA VAL A 579 5.56 18.65 -25.06
C VAL A 579 4.97 20.06 -24.91
N GLN A 580 5.14 20.93 -25.91
CA GLN A 580 4.61 22.30 -25.89
C GLN A 580 3.07 22.36 -25.83
N GLN A 581 2.39 21.35 -26.39
CA GLN A 581 0.91 21.26 -26.37
C GLN A 581 0.38 20.84 -24.98
N HIS A 582 1.29 20.34 -24.10
CA HIS A 582 0.99 19.87 -22.77
C HIS A 582 1.72 20.71 -21.68
N ALA A 583 1.99 21.98 -21.98
CA ALA A 583 2.68 22.90 -21.06
C ALA A 583 2.00 23.12 -19.74
N ASP A 584 0.68 22.91 -19.66
CA ASP A 584 -0.16 23.05 -18.47
C ASP A 584 -0.16 21.83 -17.55
N ARG A 585 0.58 20.76 -17.91
CA ARG A 585 0.65 19.50 -17.17
C ARG A 585 1.97 19.35 -16.39
N ASP A 586 1.94 18.51 -15.38
CA ASP A 586 3.15 18.02 -14.74
C ASP A 586 3.77 16.92 -15.61
N LEU A 587 5.09 16.94 -15.78
CA LEU A 587 5.79 16.16 -16.80
C LEU A 587 6.72 15.12 -16.16
N LEU A 588 6.62 13.88 -16.62
CA LEU A 588 7.57 12.80 -16.34
C LEU A 588 8.42 12.56 -17.58
N LEU A 589 9.75 12.74 -17.47
CA LEU A 589 10.69 12.51 -18.57
C LEU A 589 11.43 11.19 -18.35
N LEU A 590 11.50 10.35 -19.39
CA LEU A 590 12.29 9.12 -19.39
C LEU A 590 13.31 9.15 -20.52
N GLY A 591 14.48 8.57 -20.27
CA GLY A 591 15.48 8.31 -21.29
C GLY A 591 16.91 8.65 -20.88
N SER A 592 17.83 8.52 -21.83
CA SER A 592 19.22 8.96 -21.69
C SER A 592 19.40 10.40 -22.14
N ALA A 593 20.57 10.97 -21.89
CA ALA A 593 20.94 12.28 -22.40
C ALA A 593 20.92 12.36 -23.95
N GLU A 594 21.03 11.22 -24.62
CA GLU A 594 21.00 11.11 -26.07
C GLU A 594 19.62 10.87 -26.65
N SER A 595 18.86 9.95 -26.02
CA SER A 595 17.55 9.50 -26.49
C SER A 595 16.43 10.50 -26.19
N GLN A 596 16.54 11.30 -25.11
CA GLN A 596 15.56 12.29 -24.70
C GLN A 596 16.03 13.72 -25.05
N PRO A 597 15.52 14.36 -26.13
CA PRO A 597 15.99 15.65 -26.56
C PRO A 597 15.77 16.79 -25.58
N LEU A 598 14.80 16.65 -24.68
CA LEU A 598 14.48 17.67 -23.68
C LEU A 598 15.59 17.85 -22.63
N PHE A 599 16.44 16.85 -22.39
CA PHE A 599 17.60 17.00 -21.52
C PHE A 599 18.62 18.01 -22.09
N LYS A 600 18.80 18.03 -23.41
CA LYS A 600 19.63 19.02 -24.07
C LYS A 600 18.98 20.40 -24.12
N GLN A 601 17.66 20.43 -24.42
CA GLN A 601 16.88 21.66 -24.53
C GLN A 601 16.77 22.40 -23.19
N TRP A 602 16.56 21.67 -22.09
CA TRP A 602 16.33 22.22 -20.75
C TRP A 602 17.57 22.16 -19.85
N ARG A 603 18.77 22.05 -20.44
CA ARG A 603 20.03 21.91 -19.72
C ARG A 603 20.24 22.98 -18.63
N ALA A 604 19.80 24.22 -18.89
CA ALA A 604 19.94 25.33 -17.94
C ALA A 604 19.06 25.20 -16.69
N GLN A 605 17.98 24.43 -16.77
CA GLN A 605 17.01 24.23 -15.70
C GLN A 605 17.25 22.93 -14.90
N LEU A 606 18.06 22.01 -15.44
CA LEU A 606 18.37 20.76 -14.74
C LEU A 606 19.14 21.08 -13.45
N PRO A 607 18.79 20.42 -12.32
CA PRO A 607 19.48 20.63 -11.04
C PRO A 607 20.93 20.13 -11.05
N VAL A 608 21.29 19.26 -12.00
CA VAL A 608 22.66 18.74 -12.20
C VAL A 608 23.15 19.14 -13.59
N GLY A 609 24.27 19.87 -13.64
CA GLY A 609 24.95 20.20 -14.91
C GLY A 609 25.85 19.06 -15.38
N GLN A 610 25.76 18.66 -16.66
CA GLN A 610 26.52 17.56 -17.25
C GLN A 610 28.03 17.86 -17.45
N ASP A 611 28.50 19.10 -17.29
CA ASP A 611 29.88 19.51 -17.68
C ASP A 611 30.80 19.79 -16.50
N GLY A 612 30.48 19.45 -15.26
CA GLY A 612 31.38 19.74 -14.13
C GLY A 612 31.72 21.22 -13.93
N GLN A 613 31.11 22.13 -14.71
CA GLN A 613 31.31 23.57 -14.56
C GLN A 613 30.37 24.08 -13.47
N ASN A 614 30.95 24.60 -12.39
CA ASN A 614 30.24 25.27 -11.30
C ASN A 614 29.20 26.26 -11.85
N ARG A 615 27.96 26.03 -11.56
CA ARG A 615 26.86 26.95 -11.88
C ARG A 615 27.14 28.26 -11.18
N ARG A 616 27.19 29.38 -11.93
CA ARG A 616 27.41 30.70 -11.37
C ARG A 616 26.33 31.03 -10.36
N ILE A 617 26.71 31.18 -9.12
CA ILE A 617 25.83 31.65 -8.01
C ILE A 617 25.36 33.05 -8.37
N GLY A 618 24.07 33.30 -8.38
CA GLY A 618 23.52 34.63 -8.57
C GLY A 618 23.94 35.54 -7.40
N LEU A 619 24.08 36.83 -7.66
CA LEU A 619 24.50 37.81 -6.65
C LEU A 619 23.58 37.85 -5.42
N THR A 620 22.33 37.48 -5.60
CA THR A 620 21.31 37.29 -4.55
C THR A 620 21.61 36.11 -3.65
N ASP A 621 22.06 34.99 -4.23
CA ASP A 621 22.34 33.75 -3.47
C ASP A 621 23.56 33.95 -2.57
N TRP A 622 24.60 34.66 -3.04
CA TRP A 622 25.77 35.02 -2.25
C TRP A 622 25.43 35.89 -1.03
N LEU A 623 24.44 36.83 -1.17
CA LEU A 623 24.03 37.70 -0.05
C LEU A 623 23.28 36.92 1.04
N PHE A 624 22.52 35.90 0.66
CA PHE A 624 21.76 35.05 1.60
C PHE A 624 22.62 33.92 2.21
N GLU A 625 23.63 33.42 1.52
CA GLU A 625 24.59 32.44 2.02
C GLU A 625 25.50 33.02 3.15
N LYS A 626 25.79 34.31 3.09
CA LYS A 626 26.64 35.01 4.06
C LYS A 626 25.93 35.52 5.30
N LEU A 627 24.58 35.44 5.38
CA LEU A 627 23.81 35.78 6.58
C LEU A 627 23.54 34.49 7.37
N PRO A 628 24.36 34.16 8.39
CA PRO A 628 24.25 32.87 9.07
C PRO A 628 22.94 32.75 9.82
N GLY A 629 22.24 31.64 9.58
CA GLY A 629 21.36 30.95 10.56
C GLY A 629 20.09 31.66 11.06
N PHE A 630 19.93 32.96 10.83
CA PHE A 630 18.82 33.73 11.43
C PHE A 630 17.53 33.76 10.58
N LEU A 631 17.56 33.26 9.35
CA LEU A 631 16.50 33.43 8.35
C LEU A 631 16.02 32.16 7.65
N SER A 632 16.51 30.98 7.98
CA SER A 632 16.06 29.72 7.37
C SER A 632 15.43 28.79 8.39
N PHE A 633 14.10 28.75 8.44
CA PHE A 633 13.33 27.84 9.30
C PHE A 633 12.98 26.49 8.62
N ASP A 634 13.59 26.13 7.50
CA ASP A 634 13.36 24.86 6.85
C ASP A 634 14.40 23.82 7.31
N ALA A 635 14.30 23.43 8.58
CA ALA A 635 15.28 22.59 9.28
C ALA A 635 15.47 21.18 8.66
N ARG A 636 14.55 20.70 7.80
CA ARG A 636 14.66 19.38 7.16
C ARG A 636 15.42 19.38 5.84
N ARG A 637 15.63 20.57 5.24
CA ARG A 637 16.35 20.71 3.98
C ARG A 637 17.85 20.99 4.18
N THR A 638 18.25 21.45 5.35
CA THR A 638 19.62 21.87 5.67
C THR A 638 20.59 20.72 5.92
N ASP A 639 20.10 19.49 6.10
CA ASP A 639 20.94 18.33 6.42
C ASP A 639 21.39 17.52 5.19
N LEU A 640 20.83 17.82 4.00
CA LEU A 640 21.24 17.15 2.77
C LEU A 640 22.34 17.92 2.05
N PRO A 641 23.37 17.24 1.52
CA PRO A 641 24.41 17.89 0.73
C PRO A 641 23.83 18.53 -0.53
N THR A 642 24.37 19.70 -0.91
CA THR A 642 23.93 20.42 -2.11
C THR A 642 24.60 19.86 -3.36
N THR A 643 23.99 20.08 -4.54
CA THR A 643 24.57 19.67 -5.82
C THR A 643 25.85 20.44 -6.16
N THR A 644 26.16 21.53 -5.45
CA THR A 644 27.41 22.29 -5.59
C THR A 644 28.57 21.67 -4.80
N ASP A 645 28.26 20.89 -3.75
CA ASP A 645 29.26 20.32 -2.86
C ASP A 645 29.79 18.97 -3.37
N ILE A 646 29.05 18.30 -4.25
CA ILE A 646 29.39 16.99 -4.79
C ILE A 646 29.45 17.07 -6.32
N ALA A 647 30.62 16.78 -6.88
CA ALA A 647 30.78 16.56 -8.32
C ALA A 647 30.16 15.20 -8.67
N LEU A 648 28.93 15.22 -9.20
CA LEU A 648 28.28 14.01 -9.71
C LEU A 648 28.94 13.61 -11.03
N GLN A 649 29.56 12.44 -11.04
CA GLN A 649 30.01 11.75 -12.26
C GLN A 649 29.18 10.47 -12.39
N PRO A 650 28.01 10.55 -13.07
CA PRO A 650 27.17 9.35 -13.28
C PRO A 650 27.95 8.33 -14.12
N GLN A 651 27.92 7.08 -13.67
CA GLN A 651 28.43 5.95 -14.45
C GLN A 651 27.32 5.44 -15.39
N PRO A 652 27.64 4.68 -16.44
CA PRO A 652 26.64 4.15 -17.38
C PRO A 652 25.54 3.33 -16.70
N ASP A 653 25.86 2.70 -15.58
CA ASP A 653 24.94 1.87 -14.80
C ASP A 653 24.07 2.66 -13.81
N ASP A 654 24.30 3.95 -13.64
CA ASP A 654 23.61 4.76 -12.66
C ASP A 654 22.21 5.17 -13.17
N VAL A 655 21.29 5.38 -12.22
CA VAL A 655 20.00 6.01 -12.48
C VAL A 655 19.92 7.31 -11.71
N LEU A 656 19.68 8.39 -12.44
CA LEU A 656 19.54 9.72 -11.90
C LEU A 656 18.09 10.17 -11.97
N LEU A 657 17.51 10.44 -10.82
CA LEU A 657 16.17 10.99 -10.67
C LEU A 657 16.29 12.47 -10.28
N MET A 658 15.67 13.35 -11.05
CA MET A 658 15.75 14.81 -10.87
C MET A 658 14.37 15.43 -10.85
N GLY A 659 14.10 16.29 -9.85
CA GLY A 659 12.92 17.14 -9.80
C GLY A 659 13.29 18.62 -10.07
N PHE A 660 12.49 19.33 -10.85
CA PHE A 660 12.65 20.76 -11.11
C PHE A 660 11.33 21.41 -11.59
N GLU A 661 11.26 22.73 -11.56
CA GLU A 661 10.10 23.46 -12.08
C GLU A 661 10.03 23.36 -13.60
N SER A 662 8.82 23.21 -14.14
CA SER A 662 8.61 23.14 -15.59
C SER A 662 9.06 24.42 -16.28
N PRO A 663 9.97 24.33 -17.31
CA PRO A 663 10.34 25.48 -18.10
C PRO A 663 9.19 26.07 -18.95
N LEU A 664 8.11 25.30 -19.09
CA LEU A 664 6.97 25.66 -19.94
C LEU A 664 5.92 26.48 -19.19
N LYS A 665 5.72 26.18 -17.91
CA LYS A 665 4.72 26.85 -17.08
C LYS A 665 5.14 26.85 -15.62
N SER A 666 5.23 28.02 -15.00
CA SER A 666 5.52 28.13 -13.59
C SER A 666 4.46 27.47 -12.73
N GLY A 667 4.88 26.86 -11.61
CA GLY A 667 4.04 26.10 -10.70
C GLY A 667 3.73 24.67 -11.18
N ARG A 668 4.25 24.23 -12.34
CA ARG A 668 4.22 22.84 -12.79
C ARG A 668 5.57 22.18 -12.56
N SER A 669 5.52 20.89 -12.29
CA SER A 669 6.68 20.09 -11.92
C SER A 669 7.16 19.21 -13.07
N VAL A 670 8.47 19.02 -13.14
CA VAL A 670 9.09 18.00 -13.95
C VAL A 670 9.83 17.03 -13.04
N VAL A 671 9.61 15.73 -13.25
CA VAL A 671 10.44 14.67 -12.67
C VAL A 671 11.06 13.89 -13.82
N ALA A 672 12.39 13.83 -13.84
CA ALA A 672 13.14 13.25 -14.93
C ALA A 672 13.93 12.03 -14.45
N PHE A 673 13.78 10.93 -15.19
CA PHE A 673 14.52 9.67 -15.02
C PHE A 673 15.57 9.60 -16.12
N GLN A 674 16.82 9.76 -15.74
CA GLN A 674 17.93 9.69 -16.67
C GLN A 674 18.78 8.46 -16.40
N THR A 675 18.95 7.61 -17.41
CA THR A 675 19.84 6.46 -17.39
C THR A 675 20.32 6.18 -18.81
N GLU A 676 21.53 5.67 -18.98
CA GLU A 676 22.05 5.32 -20.29
C GLU A 676 21.42 4.03 -20.85
N ASP A 677 21.19 3.04 -19.97
CA ASP A 677 20.46 1.80 -20.32
C ASP A 677 19.09 1.80 -19.63
N PRO A 678 17.97 1.76 -20.38
CA PRO A 678 16.62 1.67 -19.81
C PRO A 678 16.40 0.46 -18.87
N ALA A 679 17.20 -0.62 -19.01
CA ALA A 679 17.11 -1.78 -18.11
C ALA A 679 17.55 -1.46 -16.67
N ASN A 680 18.35 -0.41 -16.47
CA ASN A 680 18.75 0.04 -15.13
C ASN A 680 17.56 0.54 -14.29
N MET A 681 16.45 0.94 -14.93
CA MET A 681 15.22 1.33 -14.24
C MET A 681 14.68 0.20 -13.37
N ASN A 682 14.92 -1.07 -13.69
CA ASN A 682 14.50 -2.17 -12.83
C ASN A 682 15.13 -2.09 -11.44
N ARG A 683 16.39 -1.66 -11.34
CA ARG A 683 17.05 -1.45 -10.05
C ARG A 683 16.45 -0.27 -9.27
N LEU A 684 16.04 0.78 -9.98
CA LEU A 684 15.31 1.89 -9.36
C LEU A 684 13.96 1.41 -8.81
N PHE A 685 13.22 0.61 -9.57
CA PHE A 685 11.97 0.04 -9.09
C PHE A 685 12.19 -0.88 -7.89
N ASP A 686 13.24 -1.72 -7.90
CA ASP A 686 13.58 -2.54 -6.74
C ASP A 686 13.87 -1.69 -5.50
N ALA A 687 14.67 -0.64 -5.62
CA ALA A 687 14.94 0.28 -4.53
C ALA A 687 13.68 1.06 -4.08
N TRP A 688 12.81 1.39 -5.02
CA TRP A 688 11.57 2.13 -4.75
C TRP A 688 10.51 1.28 -4.04
N PHE A 689 10.51 -0.04 -4.28
CA PHE A 689 9.63 -0.99 -3.59
C PHE A 689 10.22 -1.49 -2.25
N ASP A 690 11.48 -1.23 -1.97
CA ASP A 690 12.12 -1.58 -0.70
C ASP A 690 11.91 -0.47 0.35
N PRO A 691 11.12 -0.70 1.42
CA PRO A 691 10.89 0.31 2.47
C PRO A 691 12.19 0.80 3.13
N ALA A 692 13.24 -0.05 3.18
CA ALA A 692 14.51 0.31 3.79
C ALA A 692 15.27 1.36 2.95
N LEU A 693 15.13 1.34 1.62
CA LEU A 693 15.76 2.28 0.70
C LEU A 693 14.84 3.46 0.35
N LEU A 694 13.54 3.27 0.37
CA LEU A 694 12.55 4.31 0.03
C LEU A 694 12.70 5.58 0.90
N LYS A 695 13.05 5.45 2.17
CA LYS A 695 13.28 6.57 3.09
C LYS A 695 14.42 7.49 2.65
N ASP A 696 15.35 6.96 1.85
CA ASP A 696 16.52 7.69 1.36
C ASP A 696 16.23 8.50 0.08
N PHE A 697 15.02 8.34 -0.52
CA PHE A 697 14.58 9.18 -1.63
C PHE A 697 14.11 10.54 -1.11
N GLN A 698 14.97 11.54 -1.18
CA GLN A 698 14.72 12.88 -0.64
C GLN A 698 15.26 13.98 -1.57
N GLY A 699 15.00 15.23 -1.21
CA GLY A 699 15.55 16.39 -1.92
C GLY A 699 15.03 16.57 -3.33
N SER A 700 15.87 17.11 -4.20
CA SER A 700 15.55 17.39 -5.62
C SER A 700 16.32 16.51 -6.61
N VAL A 701 17.33 15.78 -6.14
CA VAL A 701 18.14 14.86 -6.95
C VAL A 701 18.38 13.59 -6.16
N VAL A 702 18.12 12.44 -6.78
CA VAL A 702 18.45 11.12 -6.25
C VAL A 702 19.31 10.38 -7.25
N LEU A 703 20.48 9.95 -6.80
CA LEU A 703 21.40 9.13 -7.57
C LEU A 703 21.38 7.71 -7.00
N LEU A 704 21.01 6.74 -7.81
CA LEU A 704 21.10 5.32 -7.50
C LEU A 704 22.34 4.73 -8.12
N GLN A 705 23.29 4.33 -7.28
CA GLN A 705 24.52 3.64 -7.67
C GLN A 705 24.51 2.22 -7.10
N GLN A 706 24.42 1.23 -7.94
CA GLN A 706 24.24 -0.17 -7.54
C GLN A 706 23.03 -0.36 -6.58
N LYS A 707 23.27 -0.45 -5.27
CA LYS A 707 22.22 -0.55 -4.21
C LYS A 707 22.22 0.66 -3.26
N LYS A 708 23.04 1.67 -3.54
CA LYS A 708 23.14 2.86 -2.68
C LYS A 708 22.32 3.99 -3.27
N VAL A 709 21.43 4.53 -2.50
CA VAL A 709 20.66 5.74 -2.79
C VAL A 709 21.39 6.94 -2.18
N THR A 710 21.66 7.95 -2.99
CA THR A 710 22.28 9.22 -2.54
C THR A 710 21.36 10.37 -2.94
N SER A 711 20.89 11.12 -1.96
CA SER A 711 19.97 12.25 -2.15
C SER A 711 20.69 13.59 -1.99
N LEU A 712 20.35 14.55 -2.86
CA LEU A 712 20.96 15.87 -2.91
C LEU A 712 19.88 16.94 -3.07
N VAL A 713 20.16 18.16 -2.65
CA VAL A 713 19.29 19.33 -2.83
C VAL A 713 19.89 20.25 -3.90
N GLY A 714 19.11 20.60 -4.90
CA GLY A 714 19.43 21.62 -5.88
C GLY A 714 19.05 23.02 -5.39
N ASN A 715 19.60 24.05 -6.06
CA ASN A 715 19.45 25.46 -5.65
C ASN A 715 18.07 26.08 -5.98
N GLN A 716 17.20 25.36 -6.68
CA GLN A 716 15.89 25.87 -7.07
C GLN A 716 14.79 25.37 -6.13
N THR A 717 13.97 26.30 -5.63
CA THR A 717 12.77 25.98 -4.87
C THR A 717 11.61 26.77 -5.46
N TYR A 718 10.50 26.07 -5.71
CA TYR A 718 9.21 26.68 -6.09
C TYR A 718 8.12 26.06 -5.24
N TYR A 719 6.92 26.62 -5.29
CA TYR A 719 5.81 26.14 -4.46
C TYR A 719 4.65 25.68 -5.34
N VAL A 720 4.01 24.59 -4.93
CA VAL A 720 2.80 24.04 -5.56
C VAL A 720 1.67 24.05 -4.55
N GLY A 721 0.45 24.30 -5.04
CA GLY A 721 -0.73 24.42 -4.19
C GLY A 721 -1.18 25.87 -4.02
N HIS A 722 -2.16 26.09 -3.15
CA HIS A 722 -2.75 27.41 -2.91
C HIS A 722 -2.98 27.64 -1.43
N LEU A 723 -2.59 28.82 -0.95
CA LEU A 723 -2.93 29.30 0.40
C LEU A 723 -3.92 30.45 0.31
N PRO A 724 -4.89 30.55 1.22
CA PRO A 724 -5.68 31.75 1.40
C PRO A 724 -4.78 32.98 1.61
N LEU A 725 -5.11 34.09 1.01
CA LEU A 725 -4.27 35.29 1.03
C LEU A 725 -3.79 35.69 2.44
N PRO A 726 -4.64 35.69 3.49
CA PRO A 726 -4.19 36.04 4.84
C PRO A 726 -3.13 35.04 5.38
N THR A 727 -3.33 33.74 5.15
CA THR A 727 -2.39 32.69 5.57
C THR A 727 -1.08 32.81 4.81
N TRP A 728 -1.15 33.06 3.49
CA TRP A 728 0.03 33.26 2.66
C TRP A 728 0.85 34.49 3.10
N LEU A 729 0.20 35.63 3.39
CA LEU A 729 0.88 36.83 3.87
C LEU A 729 1.58 36.62 5.21
N ARG A 730 0.89 35.96 6.16
CA ARG A 730 1.48 35.61 7.47
C ARG A 730 2.69 34.72 7.32
N TRP A 731 2.55 33.64 6.53
CA TRP A 731 3.62 32.71 6.23
C TRP A 731 4.79 33.40 5.50
N TYR A 732 4.52 34.21 4.48
CA TYR A 732 5.52 34.95 3.72
C TYR A 732 6.34 35.88 4.62
N PHE A 733 5.68 36.68 5.43
CA PHE A 733 6.35 37.64 6.31
C PHE A 733 7.10 36.94 7.46
N SER A 734 6.64 35.78 7.93
CA SER A 734 7.38 35.02 8.94
C SER A 734 8.72 34.51 8.41
N HIS A 735 8.77 34.18 7.10
CA HIS A 735 9.99 33.70 6.42
C HIS A 735 10.86 34.86 5.89
N HIS A 736 10.30 36.05 5.78
CA HIS A 736 10.99 37.23 5.24
C HIS A 736 10.91 38.45 6.19
N PRO A 737 11.56 38.39 7.37
CA PRO A 737 11.40 39.44 8.41
C PRO A 737 11.87 40.84 7.95
N VAL A 738 12.81 40.91 7.00
CA VAL A 738 13.25 42.19 6.41
C VAL A 738 12.11 42.84 5.63
N TRP A 739 11.37 42.08 4.83
CA TRP A 739 10.19 42.58 4.10
C TRP A 739 9.08 42.98 5.06
N LEU A 740 8.88 42.25 6.16
CA LEU A 740 7.95 42.65 7.23
C LEU A 740 8.34 44.02 7.80
N ALA A 741 9.59 44.19 8.18
CA ALA A 741 10.09 45.47 8.72
C ALA A 741 9.90 46.63 7.72
N LEU A 742 10.24 46.42 6.44
CA LEU A 742 10.06 47.44 5.40
C LEU A 742 8.57 47.79 5.18
N THR A 743 7.68 46.80 5.18
CA THR A 743 6.24 47.03 5.02
C THR A 743 5.67 47.78 6.23
N VAL A 744 6.08 47.44 7.46
CA VAL A 744 5.66 48.17 8.68
C VAL A 744 6.11 49.63 8.64
N VAL A 745 7.37 49.90 8.27
CA VAL A 745 7.89 51.27 8.12
C VAL A 745 7.12 52.04 7.04
N LEU A 746 6.86 51.41 5.90
CA LEU A 746 6.10 52.06 4.81
C LEU A 746 4.66 52.38 5.26
N LEU A 747 4.01 51.45 5.95
CA LEU A 747 2.64 51.65 6.46
C LEU A 747 2.58 52.77 7.50
N ALA A 748 3.57 52.83 8.40
CA ALA A 748 3.71 53.90 9.37
C ALA A 748 3.88 55.28 8.70
N LEU A 749 4.71 55.38 7.64
CA LEU A 749 4.88 56.58 6.85
C LEU A 749 3.59 57.00 6.13
N LEU A 750 2.87 56.04 5.53
CA LEU A 750 1.58 56.33 4.87
C LEU A 750 0.53 56.81 5.87
N LEU A 751 0.44 56.18 7.07
CA LEU A 751 -0.46 56.63 8.12
C LEU A 751 -0.10 58.03 8.63
N ALA A 752 1.18 58.33 8.82
CA ALA A 752 1.65 59.66 9.20
C ALA A 752 1.30 60.72 8.14
N LEU A 753 1.47 60.37 6.85
CA LEU A 753 1.10 61.23 5.72
C LEU A 753 -0.42 61.48 5.66
N ALA A 754 -1.22 60.42 5.83
CA ALA A 754 -2.68 60.49 5.86
C ALA A 754 -3.17 61.34 7.05
N ALA A 755 -2.61 61.11 8.24
CA ALA A 755 -2.89 61.94 9.43
C ALA A 755 -2.55 63.43 9.20
N ARG A 756 -1.40 63.70 8.57
CA ARG A 756 -0.99 65.08 8.22
C ARG A 756 -1.97 65.73 7.22
N VAL A 757 -2.45 65.00 6.22
CA VAL A 757 -3.43 65.52 5.25
C VAL A 757 -4.77 65.78 5.92
N LEU A 758 -5.27 64.87 6.76
CA LEU A 758 -6.52 65.02 7.51
C LEU A 758 -6.44 66.20 8.47
N LEU A 759 -5.35 66.34 9.22
CA LEU A 759 -5.15 67.47 10.13
C LEU A 759 -5.08 68.80 9.36
N ARG A 760 -4.44 68.87 8.20
CA ARG A 760 -4.40 70.06 7.35
C ARG A 760 -5.80 70.42 6.81
N ARG A 761 -6.61 69.46 6.41
CA ARG A 761 -7.99 69.65 5.98
C ARG A 761 -8.83 70.20 7.14
N HIS A 762 -8.75 69.56 8.30
CA HIS A 762 -9.50 70.00 9.49
C HIS A 762 -9.07 71.36 10.01
N THR A 763 -7.81 71.77 9.94
CA THR A 763 -7.32 73.12 10.24
C THR A 763 -7.80 74.14 9.22
N ALA A 764 -7.87 73.81 7.92
CA ALA A 764 -8.38 74.69 6.88
C ALA A 764 -9.88 74.93 7.02
N GLU A 765 -10.67 73.92 7.39
CA GLU A 765 -12.11 74.08 7.70
C GLU A 765 -12.34 75.00 8.90
N ARG A 766 -11.61 74.79 10.00
CA ARG A 766 -11.70 75.63 11.19
C ARG A 766 -11.30 77.07 10.95
N LEU A 767 -10.34 77.38 10.08
CA LEU A 767 -9.91 78.73 9.73
C LEU A 767 -10.89 79.37 8.77
N ASN A 768 -11.59 78.61 7.92
CA ASN A 768 -12.68 79.19 7.09
C ASN A 768 -13.94 79.49 7.88
N ASP A 769 -14.30 78.68 8.88
CA ASP A 769 -15.48 78.92 9.75
C ASP A 769 -15.24 80.11 10.73
N GLY A 770 -13.98 80.51 10.99
CA GLY A 770 -13.59 81.59 11.84
C GLY A 770 -13.62 83.00 11.18
N HIS A 771 -13.86 83.09 9.86
CA HIS A 771 -13.95 84.36 9.12
C HIS A 771 -15.39 84.74 8.71
N GLY A 772 -16.40 84.04 9.23
CA GLY A 772 -17.82 84.25 8.98
C GLY A 772 -18.62 84.67 10.20
N ALA A 773 -17.96 85.24 11.25
CA ALA A 773 -18.64 85.84 12.41
C ALA A 773 -18.37 87.37 12.52
#